data_a00264a05aa20f35e98c436f1cfd6ea1
#
_entry.id   a00264a05aa20f35e98c436f1cfd6ea1
#
_cell.length_a   1.000
_cell.length_b   1.000
_cell.length_c   1.000
_cell.angle_alpha   90.00
_cell.angle_beta   90.00
_cell.angle_gamma   90.00
#
_symmetry.space_group_name_H-M   'P 1'
#
loop_
_entity.id
_entity.type
_entity.pdbx_description
1 polymer ?
#
loop_
_entity_poly.entity_id
_entity_poly.type
_entity_poly.pdbx_seq_one_letter_code
_entity_poly.pdbx_strand_id
1 'polypeptide(L)'
;MSGQSCALPFPFFALYPQVDPTSYHQLSGVEVLGKVRPSTTRESTPLQVMDKAGIERLGVQDLSEAVKRFSGVTVQDYGGIGGLKTVSVRSLGAKHTAVCYDGVTVTDAQSGQVDISRFSLDNVDMISLSIGQADDIFQTARMYASAGALSIKTSRPVFTDRSYHLKAQVKAGSFGLVNPYLRYEQKLGKKWYTSWHGDYLRADGNYPFTLVNGNLIEKKKRYNSDIESWRTELNFTGDLGKFGTLSMKGYYFDSHRGLPGSVIFYNDYSGERLWDRNAFAQIHYENHITEKFTFQAQAKYNYSWMRHLDVDNKYESGRQDDRYTQKEYYLSISGLYSLADHLSLAVAEDYFINSLDNTIPECPFPKRYTSLTALAIQYKDPRLTATTSLLGTYITENVERGDRPSDRKRLSPAVSLSWRVLSDHNFRLRASYKDIFRVPTFNDLYYLRIGNTDLKPERATQYNVGMTWSGLLPFINYLNVSVDGYYNRVSDKIVAIPTMFIWKMMNMGEVSIGGIDVNLSTEVPLWKNISLTGQMSYSWQHAIDITDETEKNYRDQIPYTPKHSGNFSAALQMPWINISYLLTVVGDRYASPQNIERNLIDRYAEQTVSLNRTFTFGSCSLRLQFDIINIGNINYDVVKYYPMPGRSFRGGLVFIY
;
A
#
# COMPACT_ATOMS: atom_id res chain seq x y z
N MET A 1 30.60 -69.61 31.34
CA MET A 1 29.99 -69.66 30.03
C MET A 1 28.96 -68.49 30.02
N SER A 2 29.37 -67.43 29.80
CA SER A 2 29.45 -66.35 28.84
C SER A 2 28.24 -66.28 27.86
N GLY A 3 27.29 -65.45 28.15
CA GLY A 3 26.23 -65.01 27.25
C GLY A 3 26.35 -63.50 26.95
N GLN A 4 26.85 -63.17 25.77
CA GLN A 4 26.94 -61.80 25.28
C GLN A 4 25.57 -61.34 24.80
N SER A 5 25.11 -60.26 25.37
CA SER A 5 23.97 -59.48 24.92
C SER A 5 24.44 -58.37 24.01
N CYS A 6 24.00 -58.37 22.75
CA CYS A 6 24.21 -57.31 21.77
C CYS A 6 23.22 -56.21 22.02
N ALA A 7 23.72 -55.06 22.48
CA ALA A 7 22.95 -53.80 22.56
C ALA A 7 23.28 -52.95 21.33
N LEU A 8 22.27 -52.61 20.54
CA LEU A 8 22.33 -51.62 19.46
C LEU A 8 22.35 -50.21 20.06
N PRO A 9 23.17 -49.28 19.57
CA PRO A 9 23.18 -47.91 20.06
C PRO A 9 22.06 -47.09 19.40
N PHE A 10 21.21 -46.49 20.21
CA PHE A 10 20.32 -45.40 19.84
C PHE A 10 21.13 -44.13 19.62
N PRO A 11 20.84 -43.31 18.58
CA PRO A 11 21.53 -42.07 18.37
C PRO A 11 21.08 -41.01 19.41
N PHE A 12 22.07 -40.42 20.03
CA PHE A 12 21.91 -39.25 20.90
C PHE A 12 21.24 -38.08 20.16
N PHE A 13 20.10 -37.64 20.63
CA PHE A 13 19.56 -36.35 20.28
C PHE A 13 20.45 -35.26 20.90
N ALA A 14 21.13 -34.53 20.06
CA ALA A 14 21.83 -33.33 20.46
C ALA A 14 20.81 -32.29 20.98
N LEU A 15 20.88 -31.98 22.26
CA LEU A 15 20.21 -30.85 22.89
C LEU A 15 20.77 -29.56 22.27
N TYR A 16 20.01 -28.92 21.41
CA TYR A 16 20.27 -27.55 21.01
C TYR A 16 20.03 -26.63 22.21
N PRO A 17 20.92 -25.69 22.50
CA PRO A 17 20.72 -24.74 23.58
C PRO A 17 19.44 -23.94 23.29
N GLN A 18 18.52 -23.92 24.26
CA GLN A 18 17.39 -23.00 24.27
C GLN A 18 17.93 -21.58 24.26
N VAL A 19 17.71 -20.87 23.17
CA VAL A 19 17.94 -19.43 23.12
C VAL A 19 16.82 -18.78 23.93
N ASP A 20 17.22 -18.07 24.98
CA ASP A 20 16.35 -17.32 25.88
C ASP A 20 15.56 -16.26 25.06
N PRO A 21 14.21 -16.29 25.04
CA PRO A 21 13.42 -15.36 24.24
C PRO A 21 13.27 -13.96 24.83
N THR A 22 13.95 -13.63 25.92
CA THR A 22 13.72 -12.38 26.67
C THR A 22 14.70 -11.25 26.37
N SER A 23 15.72 -11.43 25.54
CA SER A 23 16.58 -10.32 25.14
C SER A 23 16.13 -9.67 23.85
N TYR A 24 15.22 -8.70 23.92
CA TYR A 24 14.97 -7.77 22.84
C TYR A 24 16.14 -6.77 22.72
N HIS A 25 17.23 -7.19 22.13
CA HIS A 25 18.17 -6.26 21.55
C HIS A 25 17.65 -5.90 20.16
N GLN A 26 17.09 -4.72 20.03
CA GLN A 26 16.87 -4.08 18.74
C GLN A 26 18.26 -3.81 18.15
N LEU A 27 18.82 -4.80 17.50
CA LEU A 27 20.03 -4.65 16.71
C LEU A 27 19.69 -3.80 15.50
N SER A 28 20.15 -2.56 15.54
CA SER A 28 20.21 -1.72 14.35
C SER A 28 20.95 -2.49 13.26
N GLY A 29 20.21 -3.01 12.28
CA GLY A 29 20.71 -3.20 10.95
C GLY A 29 21.39 -4.50 10.56
N VAL A 30 21.24 -5.61 11.27
CA VAL A 30 21.58 -6.93 10.72
C VAL A 30 20.39 -7.86 10.87
N GLU A 31 19.51 -7.89 9.90
CA GLU A 31 18.61 -9.02 9.73
C GLU A 31 19.42 -10.21 9.22
N VAL A 32 19.78 -11.10 10.12
CA VAL A 32 20.12 -12.47 9.72
C VAL A 32 18.85 -13.06 9.10
N LEU A 33 18.91 -13.38 7.83
CA LEU A 33 17.85 -14.09 7.09
C LEU A 33 17.54 -15.43 7.76
N GLY A 34 16.81 -15.39 8.84
CA GLY A 34 16.15 -16.57 9.41
C GLY A 34 15.07 -17.01 8.43
N LYS A 35 15.06 -18.28 8.08
CA LYS A 35 14.17 -18.90 7.09
C LYS A 35 12.67 -18.80 7.38
N VAL A 36 12.27 -18.26 8.53
CA VAL A 36 10.87 -17.96 8.91
C VAL A 36 10.85 -16.59 9.57
N ARG A 37 10.00 -15.68 9.11
CA ARG A 37 9.79 -14.38 9.73
C ARG A 37 8.83 -14.52 10.92
N PRO A 38 9.30 -14.61 12.16
CA PRO A 38 8.43 -14.85 13.32
C PRO A 38 7.42 -13.72 13.57
N SER A 39 7.73 -12.49 13.11
CA SER A 39 6.87 -11.33 13.33
C SER A 39 5.53 -11.45 12.60
N THR A 40 5.51 -11.77 11.30
CA THR A 40 4.28 -11.84 10.52
C THR A 40 3.32 -12.93 10.99
N THR A 41 3.83 -14.01 11.59
CA THR A 41 3.02 -15.11 12.10
C THR A 41 2.46 -14.85 13.49
N ARG A 42 2.98 -13.86 14.23
CA ARG A 42 2.54 -13.53 15.61
C ARG A 42 1.49 -12.42 15.66
N GLU A 43 1.33 -11.68 14.59
CA GLU A 43 0.40 -10.56 14.54
C GLU A 43 -1.05 -10.98 14.83
N SER A 44 -1.77 -10.15 15.56
CA SER A 44 -3.18 -10.37 15.92
C SER A 44 -4.15 -9.97 14.80
N THR A 45 -3.64 -9.29 13.79
CA THR A 45 -4.38 -8.90 12.59
C THR A 45 -3.63 -9.33 11.34
N PRO A 46 -4.30 -9.43 10.17
CA PRO A 46 -3.63 -9.82 8.94
C PRO A 46 -2.51 -8.83 8.59
N LEU A 47 -1.29 -9.33 8.49
CA LEU A 47 -0.12 -8.59 8.03
C LEU A 47 0.51 -9.32 6.84
N GLN A 48 0.61 -8.63 5.72
CA GLN A 48 1.28 -9.11 4.50
C GLN A 48 2.53 -8.26 4.26
N VAL A 49 3.65 -8.89 3.95
CA VAL A 49 4.94 -8.22 3.80
C VAL A 49 5.65 -8.70 2.54
N MET A 50 6.19 -7.75 1.78
CA MET A 50 7.12 -8.00 0.68
C MET A 50 8.39 -7.18 0.93
N ASP A 51 9.50 -7.88 1.13
CA ASP A 51 10.81 -7.28 1.33
C ASP A 51 11.56 -7.09 0.01
N LYS A 52 12.70 -6.42 0.10
CA LYS A 52 13.58 -6.18 -1.05
C LYS A 52 13.98 -7.48 -1.76
N ALA A 53 14.30 -8.53 -1.00
CA ALA A 53 14.64 -9.83 -1.60
C ALA A 53 13.44 -10.43 -2.37
N GLY A 54 12.22 -10.30 -1.86
CA GLY A 54 10.99 -10.70 -2.54
C GLY A 54 10.72 -9.87 -3.80
N ILE A 55 10.89 -8.54 -3.72
CA ILE A 55 10.76 -7.62 -4.86
C ILE A 55 11.72 -8.03 -5.98
N GLU A 56 13.00 -8.23 -5.64
CA GLU A 56 14.03 -8.60 -6.59
C GLU A 56 13.83 -10.01 -7.16
N ARG A 57 13.41 -10.97 -6.33
CA ARG A 57 13.13 -12.35 -6.72
C ARG A 57 11.99 -12.46 -7.71
N LEU A 58 10.91 -11.73 -7.45
CA LEU A 58 9.73 -11.73 -8.32
C LEU A 58 9.90 -10.85 -9.56
N GLY A 59 10.93 -10.01 -9.60
CA GLY A 59 11.17 -9.10 -10.72
C GLY A 59 10.18 -7.94 -10.82
N VAL A 60 9.51 -7.61 -9.71
CA VAL A 60 8.55 -6.51 -9.64
C VAL A 60 9.28 -5.18 -9.75
N GLN A 61 8.83 -4.25 -10.60
CA GLN A 61 9.50 -2.99 -10.86
C GLN A 61 8.67 -1.73 -10.55
N ASP A 62 7.42 -1.90 -10.20
CA ASP A 62 6.47 -0.84 -9.88
C ASP A 62 5.78 -1.14 -8.55
N LEU A 63 5.51 -0.12 -7.74
CA LEU A 63 4.86 -0.29 -6.43
C LEU A 63 3.47 -0.92 -6.57
N SER A 64 2.72 -0.58 -7.61
CA SER A 64 1.40 -1.16 -7.84
C SER A 64 1.47 -2.63 -8.21
N GLU A 65 2.50 -3.06 -8.95
CA GLU A 65 2.75 -4.48 -9.24
C GLU A 65 3.00 -5.27 -7.94
N ALA A 66 3.76 -4.69 -7.00
CA ALA A 66 4.01 -5.30 -5.70
C ALA A 66 2.74 -5.41 -4.85
N VAL A 67 1.99 -4.32 -4.75
CA VAL A 67 0.78 -4.23 -3.91
C VAL A 67 -0.36 -5.11 -4.45
N LYS A 68 -0.47 -5.29 -5.76
CA LYS A 68 -1.40 -6.25 -6.38
C LYS A 68 -1.23 -7.69 -5.88
N ARG A 69 -0.06 -8.06 -5.35
CA ARG A 69 0.21 -9.43 -4.85
C ARG A 69 -0.39 -9.73 -3.49
N PHE A 70 -0.84 -8.71 -2.77
CA PHE A 70 -1.49 -8.88 -1.47
C PHE A 70 -2.95 -9.30 -1.62
N SER A 71 -3.42 -10.22 -0.77
CA SER A 71 -4.83 -10.60 -0.71
C SER A 71 -5.69 -9.46 -0.21
N GLY A 72 -6.95 -9.42 -0.63
CA GLY A 72 -7.89 -8.38 -0.23
C GLY A 72 -7.60 -7.00 -0.84
N VAL A 73 -6.64 -6.90 -1.76
CA VAL A 73 -6.24 -5.63 -2.39
C VAL A 73 -6.81 -5.53 -3.80
N THR A 74 -7.37 -4.37 -4.08
CA THR A 74 -7.73 -3.95 -5.45
C THR A 74 -6.97 -2.68 -5.77
N VAL A 75 -6.21 -2.70 -6.88
CA VAL A 75 -5.55 -1.50 -7.42
C VAL A 75 -6.38 -1.01 -8.59
N GLN A 76 -6.91 0.20 -8.49
CA GLN A 76 -7.53 0.89 -9.62
C GLN A 76 -6.42 1.56 -10.44
N ASP A 77 -6.38 1.25 -11.73
CA ASP A 77 -5.39 1.75 -12.69
C ASP A 77 -6.13 2.37 -13.88
N TYR A 78 -5.88 3.65 -14.13
CA TYR A 78 -6.56 4.45 -15.16
C TYR A 78 -5.79 4.51 -16.49
N GLY A 79 -4.93 3.54 -16.75
CA GLY A 79 -4.32 3.39 -18.08
C GLY A 79 -2.80 3.27 -18.10
N GLY A 80 -2.25 2.16 -17.66
CA GLY A 80 -0.86 1.79 -17.90
C GLY A 80 0.18 2.64 -17.16
N ILE A 81 1.28 3.03 -17.85
CA ILE A 81 2.46 3.64 -17.20
C ILE A 81 2.13 5.02 -16.62
N GLY A 82 1.40 5.86 -17.36
CA GLY A 82 1.01 7.23 -16.94
C GLY A 82 -0.27 7.30 -16.11
N GLY A 83 -0.99 6.18 -15.93
CA GLY A 83 -2.27 6.13 -15.23
C GLY A 83 -2.14 6.43 -13.73
N LEU A 84 -3.18 7.08 -13.19
CA LEU A 84 -3.36 7.22 -11.74
C LEU A 84 -3.58 5.83 -11.13
N LYS A 85 -2.96 5.55 -9.97
CA LYS A 85 -3.07 4.25 -9.31
C LYS A 85 -3.43 4.40 -7.84
N THR A 86 -4.60 3.88 -7.44
CA THR A 86 -5.06 3.93 -6.05
C THR A 86 -5.28 2.52 -5.49
N VAL A 87 -5.18 2.39 -4.17
CA VAL A 87 -5.27 1.11 -3.46
C VAL A 87 -6.50 1.08 -2.59
N SER A 88 -7.32 0.06 -2.76
CA SER A 88 -8.47 -0.26 -1.91
C SER A 88 -8.26 -1.60 -1.22
N VAL A 89 -8.57 -1.67 0.07
CA VAL A 89 -8.46 -2.89 0.87
C VAL A 89 -9.86 -3.40 1.22
N ARG A 90 -10.13 -4.68 0.93
CA ARG A 90 -11.39 -5.36 1.24
C ARG A 90 -12.63 -4.56 0.84
N SER A 91 -12.58 -3.94 -0.33
CA SER A 91 -13.68 -3.14 -0.94
C SER A 91 -14.19 -1.95 -0.11
N LEU A 92 -13.47 -1.54 0.94
CA LEU A 92 -13.82 -0.34 1.70
C LEU A 92 -13.58 0.96 0.92
N GLY A 93 -12.76 0.88 -0.13
CA GLY A 93 -12.39 2.02 -0.98
C GLY A 93 -11.05 2.64 -0.59
N ALA A 94 -10.42 3.33 -1.55
CA ALA A 94 -9.09 3.91 -1.37
C ALA A 94 -9.06 5.00 -0.27
N LYS A 95 -10.18 5.67 -0.02
CA LYS A 95 -10.31 6.69 1.04
C LYS A 95 -10.20 6.12 2.47
N HIS A 96 -10.35 4.81 2.66
CA HIS A 96 -10.20 4.10 3.93
C HIS A 96 -8.83 3.45 4.13
N THR A 97 -7.95 3.54 3.12
CA THR A 97 -6.62 2.95 3.15
C THR A 97 -5.57 4.03 3.39
N ALA A 98 -4.85 3.95 4.50
CA ALA A 98 -3.71 4.83 4.74
C ALA A 98 -2.50 4.38 3.91
N VAL A 99 -1.74 5.33 3.40
CA VAL A 99 -0.43 5.11 2.79
C VAL A 99 0.61 5.77 3.67
N CYS A 100 1.55 4.98 4.19
CA CYS A 100 2.62 5.45 5.06
C CYS A 100 3.96 5.36 4.35
N TYR A 101 4.73 6.41 4.42
CA TYR A 101 6.07 6.48 3.86
C TYR A 101 7.07 6.76 4.99
N ASP A 102 7.90 5.75 5.32
CA ASP A 102 8.81 5.76 6.48
C ASP A 102 8.15 6.16 7.81
N GLY A 103 6.98 5.57 8.09
CA GLY A 103 6.26 5.77 9.34
C GLY A 103 5.39 7.03 9.41
N VAL A 104 5.42 7.88 8.38
CA VAL A 104 4.58 9.08 8.31
C VAL A 104 3.51 8.92 7.24
N THR A 105 2.25 9.16 7.61
CA THR A 105 1.12 9.03 6.68
C THR A 105 1.18 10.11 5.60
N VAL A 106 1.06 9.69 4.36
CA VAL A 106 0.84 10.57 3.20
C VAL A 106 -0.66 10.75 3.00
N THR A 107 -1.08 11.95 2.77
CA THR A 107 -2.51 12.30 2.64
C THR A 107 -2.76 13.22 1.48
N ASP A 108 -3.98 13.14 0.99
CA ASP A 108 -4.60 14.09 0.09
C ASP A 108 -5.95 14.51 0.70
N ALA A 109 -6.01 15.70 1.27
CA ALA A 109 -7.22 16.21 1.92
C ALA A 109 -8.30 16.60 0.90
N GLN A 110 -7.92 16.87 -0.34
CA GLN A 110 -8.81 17.25 -1.43
C GLN A 110 -9.64 16.06 -1.91
N SER A 111 -8.97 14.96 -2.31
CA SER A 111 -9.62 13.78 -2.89
C SER A 111 -9.79 12.63 -1.90
N GLY A 112 -8.97 12.57 -0.85
CA GLY A 112 -8.90 11.47 0.11
C GLY A 112 -8.20 10.22 -0.41
N GLN A 113 -7.58 10.28 -1.59
CA GLN A 113 -6.93 9.16 -2.25
C GLN A 113 -5.47 9.48 -2.54
N VAL A 114 -4.58 8.52 -2.32
CA VAL A 114 -3.16 8.68 -2.60
C VAL A 114 -2.80 7.93 -3.88
N ASP A 115 -2.22 8.65 -4.85
CA ASP A 115 -1.61 8.03 -6.03
C ASP A 115 -0.29 7.37 -5.63
N ILE A 116 -0.28 6.03 -5.59
CA ILE A 116 0.92 5.27 -5.22
C ILE A 116 2.00 5.27 -6.31
N SER A 117 1.69 5.69 -7.53
CA SER A 117 2.68 5.82 -8.61
C SER A 117 3.75 6.91 -8.34
N ARG A 118 3.48 7.80 -7.38
CA ARG A 118 4.44 8.83 -6.93
C ARG A 118 5.67 8.26 -6.24
N PHE A 119 5.61 7.02 -5.72
CA PHE A 119 6.70 6.42 -4.96
C PHE A 119 7.51 5.45 -5.82
N SER A 120 8.83 5.60 -5.81
CA SER A 120 9.73 4.69 -6.51
C SER A 120 9.91 3.39 -5.74
N LEU A 121 9.71 2.24 -6.39
CA LEU A 121 10.04 0.94 -5.82
C LEU A 121 11.56 0.73 -5.69
N ASP A 122 12.37 1.43 -6.48
CA ASP A 122 13.83 1.27 -6.56
C ASP A 122 14.57 1.70 -5.29
N ASN A 123 13.89 2.48 -4.42
CA ASN A 123 14.37 2.92 -3.10
C ASN A 123 13.71 2.17 -1.94
N VAL A 124 12.84 1.19 -2.21
CA VAL A 124 12.07 0.51 -1.17
C VAL A 124 12.80 -0.73 -0.66
N ASP A 125 12.82 -0.91 0.65
CA ASP A 125 13.34 -2.08 1.34
C ASP A 125 12.22 -3.04 1.74
N MET A 126 11.06 -2.50 2.12
CA MET A 126 9.92 -3.30 2.56
C MET A 126 8.60 -2.60 2.26
N ILE A 127 7.64 -3.36 1.75
CA ILE A 127 6.24 -2.98 1.66
C ILE A 127 5.46 -3.89 2.60
N SER A 128 4.61 -3.33 3.43
CA SER A 128 3.71 -4.10 4.28
C SER A 128 2.29 -3.55 4.21
N LEU A 129 1.33 -4.47 4.28
CA LEU A 129 -0.09 -4.15 4.39
C LEU A 129 -0.64 -4.75 5.68
N SER A 130 -1.04 -3.91 6.61
CA SER A 130 -1.79 -4.30 7.79
C SER A 130 -3.28 -4.02 7.59
N ILE A 131 -4.14 -4.95 8.00
CA ILE A 131 -5.60 -4.83 7.90
C ILE A 131 -6.18 -4.86 9.31
N GLY A 132 -6.92 -3.81 9.69
CA GLY A 132 -7.39 -3.62 11.07
C GLY A 132 -6.39 -2.85 11.93
N GLN A 133 -6.22 -3.26 13.18
CA GLN A 133 -5.30 -2.64 14.12
C GLN A 133 -3.95 -3.38 14.12
N ALA A 134 -2.87 -2.71 13.77
CA ALA A 134 -1.54 -3.29 13.86
C ALA A 134 -1.13 -3.58 15.32
N ASP A 135 -0.33 -4.64 15.52
CA ASP A 135 0.20 -5.00 16.84
C ASP A 135 1.29 -4.05 17.34
N ASP A 136 1.91 -3.30 16.45
CA ASP A 136 2.79 -2.22 16.87
C ASP A 136 1.95 -1.08 17.46
N ILE A 137 1.95 -0.97 18.79
CA ILE A 137 1.24 0.10 19.50
C ILE A 137 2.09 1.38 19.62
N PHE A 138 3.40 1.33 19.33
CA PHE A 138 4.28 2.49 19.32
C PHE A 138 4.24 3.17 17.94
N GLN A 139 3.12 3.79 17.66
CA GLN A 139 2.84 4.44 16.39
C GLN A 139 2.10 5.77 16.59
N THR A 140 1.98 6.57 15.53
CA THR A 140 1.23 7.83 15.57
C THR A 140 -0.27 7.61 15.72
N ALA A 141 -1.00 8.56 16.28
CA ALA A 141 -2.46 8.45 16.48
C ALA A 141 -3.20 8.28 15.13
N ARG A 142 -2.68 8.87 14.06
CA ARG A 142 -3.25 8.79 12.69
C ARG A 142 -3.25 7.37 12.14
N MET A 143 -2.30 6.52 12.53
CA MET A 143 -2.26 5.11 12.11
C MET A 143 -3.44 4.29 12.66
N TYR A 144 -4.00 4.69 13.80
CA TYR A 144 -5.19 4.06 14.38
C TYR A 144 -6.48 4.39 13.62
N ALA A 145 -6.51 5.48 12.83
CA ALA A 145 -7.72 5.97 12.17
C ALA A 145 -8.14 5.22 10.91
N SER A 146 -7.28 4.42 10.29
CA SER A 146 -7.53 3.78 9.00
C SER A 146 -8.01 2.34 9.09
N ALA A 147 -8.73 1.86 8.07
CA ALA A 147 -9.19 0.46 7.95
C ALA A 147 -8.06 -0.52 7.66
N GLY A 148 -7.06 -0.05 6.94
CA GLY A 148 -5.82 -0.74 6.62
C GLY A 148 -4.73 0.27 6.30
N ALA A 149 -3.48 -0.13 6.49
CA ALA A 149 -2.32 0.71 6.24
C ALA A 149 -1.32 0.02 5.33
N LEU A 150 -1.07 0.63 4.16
CA LEU A 150 0.03 0.29 3.27
C LEU A 150 1.26 1.07 3.72
N SER A 151 2.23 0.38 4.30
CA SER A 151 3.48 0.99 4.77
C SER A 151 4.60 0.69 3.79
N ILE A 152 5.30 1.72 3.36
CA ILE A 152 6.44 1.70 2.47
C ILE A 152 7.64 2.15 3.28
N LYS A 153 8.61 1.27 3.47
CA LYS A 153 9.89 1.58 4.13
C LYS A 153 10.99 1.68 3.10
N THR A 154 11.69 2.81 3.10
CA THR A 154 12.82 3.03 2.20
C THR A 154 14.07 2.34 2.73
N SER A 155 14.97 2.00 1.81
CA SER A 155 16.23 1.34 2.15
C SER A 155 17.12 2.26 2.97
N ARG A 156 17.63 1.74 4.09
CA ARG A 156 18.63 2.42 4.92
C ARG A 156 20.02 1.90 4.57
N PRO A 157 21.02 2.77 4.41
CA PRO A 157 22.38 2.33 4.11
C PRO A 157 23.00 1.58 5.29
N VAL A 158 23.70 0.49 4.98
CA VAL A 158 24.50 -0.28 5.92
C VAL A 158 25.94 -0.24 5.44
N PHE A 159 26.83 0.38 6.20
CA PHE A 159 28.25 0.55 5.86
C PHE A 159 29.10 -0.47 6.63
N THR A 160 29.68 -1.43 5.92
CA THR A 160 30.62 -2.42 6.48
C THR A 160 32.07 -1.99 6.21
N ASP A 161 32.48 -2.04 4.95
CA ASP A 161 33.88 -1.86 4.55
C ASP A 161 34.16 -0.51 3.88
N ARG A 162 33.10 0.23 3.50
CA ARG A 162 33.19 1.47 2.73
C ARG A 162 32.40 2.58 3.40
N SER A 163 32.80 3.82 3.09
CA SER A 163 32.12 5.03 3.55
C SER A 163 31.06 5.53 2.58
N TYR A 164 30.93 4.94 1.40
CA TYR A 164 29.93 5.31 0.41
C TYR A 164 29.47 4.11 -0.44
N HIS A 165 28.25 4.19 -0.97
CA HIS A 165 27.68 3.27 -1.93
C HIS A 165 27.03 4.05 -3.08
N LEU A 166 27.08 3.45 -4.26
CA LEU A 166 26.47 3.99 -5.46
C LEU A 166 25.60 2.90 -6.13
N LYS A 167 24.35 3.22 -6.42
CA LYS A 167 23.47 2.39 -7.26
C LYS A 167 23.01 3.22 -8.45
N ALA A 168 23.37 2.79 -9.66
CA ALA A 168 22.85 3.36 -10.90
C ALA A 168 21.97 2.34 -11.60
N GLN A 169 20.84 2.78 -12.15
CA GLN A 169 19.89 1.89 -12.81
C GLN A 169 19.27 2.59 -14.02
N VAL A 170 19.02 1.82 -15.07
CA VAL A 170 18.22 2.27 -16.22
C VAL A 170 17.19 1.18 -16.53
N LYS A 171 15.93 1.59 -16.64
CA LYS A 171 14.86 0.77 -17.19
C LYS A 171 14.42 1.34 -18.52
N ALA A 172 14.20 0.47 -19.50
CA ALA A 172 13.65 0.85 -20.81
C ALA A 172 12.64 -0.22 -21.26
N GLY A 173 11.67 0.18 -22.06
CA GLY A 173 10.65 -0.78 -22.47
C GLY A 173 9.71 -0.28 -23.55
N SER A 174 8.66 -1.07 -23.78
CA SER A 174 7.60 -0.75 -24.73
C SER A 174 6.96 0.60 -24.44
N PHE A 175 6.41 1.23 -25.44
CA PHE A 175 5.66 2.49 -25.39
C PHE A 175 6.53 3.69 -24.96
N GLY A 176 7.80 3.69 -25.38
CA GLY A 176 8.72 4.78 -25.13
C GLY A 176 9.19 4.89 -23.68
N LEU A 177 9.04 3.83 -22.87
CA LEU A 177 9.48 3.85 -21.47
C LEU A 177 10.99 3.99 -21.36
N VAL A 178 11.43 5.01 -20.63
CA VAL A 178 12.82 5.21 -20.17
C VAL A 178 12.78 5.74 -18.73
N ASN A 179 13.50 5.07 -17.83
CA ASN A 179 13.56 5.45 -16.42
C ASN A 179 14.97 5.25 -15.84
N PRO A 180 15.87 6.25 -15.98
CA PRO A 180 17.13 6.29 -15.24
C PRO A 180 16.90 6.60 -13.77
N TYR A 181 17.68 5.95 -12.90
CA TYR A 181 17.68 6.10 -11.46
C TYR A 181 19.11 6.13 -10.94
N LEU A 182 19.40 7.00 -9.99
CA LEU A 182 20.67 7.09 -9.31
C LEU A 182 20.45 7.22 -7.80
N ARG A 183 21.18 6.44 -7.02
CA ARG A 183 21.22 6.55 -5.56
C ARG A 183 22.68 6.62 -5.08
N TYR A 184 22.94 7.59 -4.24
CA TYR A 184 24.21 7.78 -3.56
C TYR A 184 24.01 7.77 -2.06
N GLU A 185 24.88 7.05 -1.36
CA GLU A 185 24.88 6.93 0.10
C GLU A 185 26.25 7.29 0.64
N GLN A 186 26.30 8.05 1.72
CA GLN A 186 27.53 8.50 2.32
C GLN A 186 27.47 8.40 3.83
N LYS A 187 28.47 7.76 4.42
CA LYS A 187 28.73 7.78 5.87
C LYS A 187 29.40 9.10 6.23
N LEU A 188 28.82 9.84 7.15
CA LEU A 188 29.32 11.12 7.64
C LEU A 188 29.89 10.93 9.06
N GLY A 189 31.14 10.46 9.14
CA GLY A 189 31.78 10.13 10.40
C GLY A 189 31.25 8.81 11.02
N LYS A 190 31.23 8.71 12.35
CA LYS A 190 30.91 7.47 13.07
C LYS A 190 29.40 7.27 13.30
N LYS A 191 28.63 8.35 13.35
CA LYS A 191 27.24 8.34 13.85
C LYS A 191 26.21 8.86 12.86
N TRP A 192 26.64 9.46 11.75
CA TRP A 192 25.76 10.10 10.81
C TRP A 192 25.92 9.50 9.43
N TYR A 193 24.83 9.45 8.68
CA TYR A 193 24.86 9.11 7.26
C TYR A 193 23.78 9.87 6.50
N THR A 194 24.01 10.00 5.20
CA THR A 194 23.06 10.58 4.26
C THR A 194 22.85 9.64 3.09
N SER A 195 21.67 9.67 2.51
CA SER A 195 21.39 9.06 1.22
C SER A 195 20.59 10.01 0.36
N TRP A 196 20.98 10.10 -0.87
CA TRP A 196 20.25 10.83 -1.91
C TRP A 196 19.89 9.89 -3.04
N HIS A 197 18.67 10.02 -3.58
CA HIS A 197 18.35 9.41 -4.85
C HIS A 197 17.54 10.35 -5.73
N GLY A 198 17.63 10.11 -7.03
CA GLY A 198 16.84 10.77 -8.04
C GLY A 198 16.47 9.81 -9.15
N ASP A 199 15.29 9.96 -9.70
CA ASP A 199 14.85 9.26 -10.89
C ASP A 199 14.04 10.16 -11.82
N TYR A 200 14.14 9.84 -13.10
CA TYR A 200 13.37 10.43 -14.17
C TYR A 200 12.59 9.34 -14.87
N LEU A 201 11.34 9.56 -15.15
CA LEU A 201 10.49 8.65 -15.91
C LEU A 201 9.91 9.38 -17.09
N ARG A 202 10.08 8.80 -18.27
CA ARG A 202 9.37 9.21 -19.49
C ARG A 202 8.76 8.00 -20.16
N ALA A 203 7.54 8.14 -20.63
CA ALA A 203 6.90 7.16 -21.49
C ALA A 203 5.90 7.86 -22.43
N ASP A 204 5.82 7.42 -23.67
CA ASP A 204 4.83 7.93 -24.62
C ASP A 204 3.44 7.33 -24.34
N GLY A 205 3.38 6.15 -23.72
CA GLY A 205 2.15 5.49 -23.32
C GLY A 205 1.19 5.08 -24.44
N ASN A 206 1.60 5.23 -25.70
CA ASN A 206 0.79 5.06 -26.92
C ASN A 206 0.56 3.58 -27.31
N TYR A 207 0.14 2.76 -26.35
CA TYR A 207 -0.06 1.32 -26.58
C TYR A 207 -1.26 1.00 -27.48
N PRO A 208 -1.17 -0.11 -28.26
CA PRO A 208 -2.30 -0.61 -29.02
C PRO A 208 -3.32 -1.27 -28.12
N PHE A 209 -4.60 -1.10 -28.46
CA PHE A 209 -5.73 -1.80 -27.85
C PHE A 209 -6.77 -2.17 -28.90
N THR A 210 -7.69 -3.06 -28.54
CA THR A 210 -8.81 -3.45 -29.39
C THR A 210 -10.08 -2.79 -28.86
N LEU A 211 -10.68 -1.94 -29.69
CA LEU A 211 -12.00 -1.37 -29.43
C LEU A 211 -13.05 -2.33 -29.98
N VAL A 212 -13.95 -2.77 -29.10
CA VAL A 212 -15.11 -3.60 -29.48
C VAL A 212 -16.37 -2.77 -29.32
N ASN A 213 -17.10 -2.62 -30.38
CA ASN A 213 -18.36 -1.89 -30.44
C ASN A 213 -19.40 -2.71 -31.19
N GLY A 214 -20.16 -3.55 -30.49
CA GLY A 214 -21.04 -4.53 -31.10
C GLY A 214 -20.26 -5.48 -32.03
N ASN A 215 -20.57 -5.49 -33.31
CA ASN A 215 -19.86 -6.30 -34.31
C ASN A 215 -18.62 -5.61 -34.89
N LEU A 216 -18.36 -4.34 -34.53
CA LEU A 216 -17.19 -3.62 -35.00
C LEU A 216 -16.03 -3.87 -34.10
N ILE A 217 -14.93 -4.40 -34.64
CA ILE A 217 -13.68 -4.68 -33.93
C ILE A 217 -12.56 -3.88 -34.60
N GLU A 218 -12.04 -2.89 -33.94
CA GLU A 218 -10.97 -2.03 -34.44
C GLU A 218 -9.72 -2.07 -33.58
N LYS A 219 -8.55 -2.12 -34.21
CA LYS A 219 -7.27 -1.92 -33.55
C LYS A 219 -6.93 -0.44 -33.54
N LYS A 220 -6.82 0.14 -32.35
CA LYS A 220 -6.49 1.55 -32.15
C LYS A 220 -5.24 1.70 -31.28
N LYS A 221 -4.70 2.89 -31.22
CA LYS A 221 -3.64 3.26 -30.27
C LYS A 221 -4.19 4.24 -29.25
N ARG A 222 -3.72 4.10 -28.02
CA ARG A 222 -4.03 5.05 -26.94
C ARG A 222 -3.34 6.38 -27.23
N TYR A 223 -4.07 7.46 -27.18
CA TYR A 223 -3.55 8.82 -27.32
C TYR A 223 -3.57 9.53 -25.97
N ASN A 224 -2.76 10.60 -25.83
CA ASN A 224 -2.70 11.43 -24.66
C ASN A 224 -2.50 10.63 -23.36
N SER A 225 -1.63 9.63 -23.41
CA SER A 225 -1.30 8.72 -22.28
C SER A 225 0.19 8.80 -21.91
N ASP A 226 0.86 9.83 -22.39
CA ASP A 226 2.25 10.14 -22.08
C ASP A 226 2.42 10.60 -20.62
N ILE A 227 3.60 10.35 -20.10
CA ILE A 227 4.03 10.84 -18.80
C ILE A 227 5.48 11.26 -18.85
N GLU A 228 5.78 12.35 -18.17
CA GLU A 228 7.11 12.77 -17.79
C GLU A 228 7.10 13.11 -16.31
N SER A 229 8.04 12.54 -15.54
CA SER A 229 8.11 12.82 -14.10
C SER A 229 9.54 12.83 -13.58
N TRP A 230 9.76 13.65 -12.57
CA TRP A 230 10.99 13.76 -11.80
C TRP A 230 10.71 13.46 -10.33
N ARG A 231 11.62 12.74 -9.72
CA ARG A 231 11.54 12.38 -8.31
C ARG A 231 12.92 12.50 -7.68
N THR A 232 12.98 13.11 -6.52
CA THR A 232 14.22 13.15 -5.75
C THR A 232 13.93 13.09 -4.26
N GLU A 233 14.82 12.45 -3.53
CA GLU A 233 14.71 12.27 -2.08
C GLU A 233 16.09 12.40 -1.45
N LEU A 234 16.16 13.13 -0.36
CA LEU A 234 17.34 13.28 0.48
C LEU A 234 17.01 12.83 1.89
N ASN A 235 17.77 11.89 2.41
CA ASN A 235 17.65 11.39 3.78
C ASN A 235 18.92 11.73 4.55
N PHE A 236 18.75 12.09 5.81
CA PHE A 236 19.82 12.35 6.74
C PHE A 236 19.47 11.68 8.08
N THR A 237 20.32 10.79 8.56
CA THR A 237 20.08 10.06 9.81
C THR A 237 21.29 10.13 10.69
N GLY A 238 21.06 10.38 11.97
CA GLY A 238 22.08 10.50 13.00
C GLY A 238 21.74 9.70 14.24
N ASP A 239 22.75 9.00 14.76
CA ASP A 239 22.75 8.42 16.09
C ASP A 239 23.29 9.45 17.09
N LEU A 240 22.42 9.96 17.97
CA LEU A 240 22.76 10.92 19.02
C LEU A 240 23.28 10.22 20.30
N GLY A 241 23.51 8.91 20.24
CA GLY A 241 23.93 8.09 21.38
C GLY A 241 22.82 7.98 22.43
N LYS A 242 23.09 8.38 23.66
CA LYS A 242 22.09 8.36 24.74
C LYS A 242 20.86 9.26 24.49
N PHE A 243 20.94 10.14 23.52
CA PHE A 243 19.83 11.01 23.14
C PHE A 243 19.01 10.45 21.97
N GLY A 244 19.21 9.16 21.59
CA GLY A 244 18.39 8.49 20.60
C GLY A 244 18.83 8.71 19.16
N THR A 245 17.89 8.62 18.24
CA THR A 245 18.11 8.75 16.79
C THR A 245 17.28 9.90 16.21
N LEU A 246 17.86 10.60 15.24
CA LEU A 246 17.21 11.67 14.49
C LEU A 246 17.27 11.31 13.02
N SER A 247 16.12 11.32 12.34
CA SER A 247 16.00 11.11 10.91
C SER A 247 15.29 12.30 10.28
N MET A 248 15.83 12.80 9.17
CA MET A 248 15.26 13.89 8.37
C MET A 248 15.11 13.41 6.94
N LYS A 249 14.04 13.79 6.30
CA LYS A 249 13.76 13.47 4.90
C LYS A 249 13.21 14.68 4.18
N GLY A 250 13.78 14.95 2.99
CA GLY A 250 13.22 15.84 2.00
C GLY A 250 12.80 15.04 0.76
N TYR A 251 11.63 15.29 0.23
CA TYR A 251 11.07 14.62 -0.93
C TYR A 251 10.50 15.64 -1.90
N TYR A 252 10.75 15.43 -3.19
CA TYR A 252 10.16 16.20 -4.27
C TYR A 252 9.74 15.31 -5.43
N PHE A 253 8.55 15.56 -5.95
CA PHE A 253 7.97 14.91 -7.13
C PHE A 253 7.33 15.97 -8.02
N ASP A 254 7.59 15.90 -9.31
CA ASP A 254 6.94 16.70 -10.35
C ASP A 254 6.55 15.79 -11.50
N SER A 255 5.33 15.88 -11.98
CA SER A 255 4.87 15.13 -13.13
C SER A 255 3.99 15.95 -14.06
N HIS A 256 4.13 15.64 -15.32
CA HIS A 256 3.29 16.11 -16.41
C HIS A 256 2.80 14.92 -17.20
N ARG A 257 1.47 14.76 -17.31
CA ARG A 257 0.89 13.60 -17.99
C ARG A 257 -0.37 13.96 -18.77
N GLY A 258 -0.61 13.20 -19.83
CA GLY A 258 -1.89 13.16 -20.49
C GLY A 258 -2.91 12.36 -19.68
N LEU A 259 -4.17 12.75 -19.77
CA LEU A 259 -5.31 11.98 -19.25
C LEU A 259 -6.12 11.49 -20.46
N PRO A 260 -5.91 10.24 -20.87
CA PRO A 260 -6.47 9.77 -22.14
C PRO A 260 -7.99 9.62 -22.15
N GLY A 261 -8.66 9.78 -20.99
CA GLY A 261 -10.10 9.66 -20.88
C GLY A 261 -10.63 8.24 -21.09
N SER A 262 -11.94 8.07 -21.04
CA SER A 262 -12.60 6.80 -21.37
C SER A 262 -12.74 6.63 -22.88
N VAL A 263 -12.53 5.40 -23.37
CA VAL A 263 -12.78 5.04 -24.79
C VAL A 263 -14.24 4.62 -24.92
N ILE A 264 -15.09 5.56 -25.35
CA ILE A 264 -16.49 5.30 -25.65
C ILE A 264 -16.75 5.64 -27.10
N PHE A 265 -17.86 5.13 -27.66
CA PHE A 265 -18.29 5.34 -29.07
C PHE A 265 -17.91 6.70 -29.63
N TYR A 266 -17.21 6.74 -30.74
CA TYR A 266 -16.81 7.96 -31.44
C TYR A 266 -15.96 8.97 -30.67
N ASN A 267 -15.63 8.68 -29.42
CA ASN A 267 -14.73 9.50 -28.59
C ASN A 267 -13.66 8.64 -27.96
N ASP A 268 -12.56 8.47 -28.64
CA ASP A 268 -11.35 7.76 -28.20
C ASP A 268 -10.18 8.71 -27.89
N TYR A 269 -10.45 10.02 -27.93
CA TYR A 269 -9.49 11.08 -27.68
C TYR A 269 -9.99 12.02 -26.58
N SER A 270 -9.13 12.31 -25.63
CA SER A 270 -9.30 13.36 -24.63
C SER A 270 -8.11 14.32 -24.68
N GLY A 271 -8.36 15.61 -24.64
CA GLY A 271 -7.34 16.67 -24.57
C GLY A 271 -6.91 17.02 -23.16
N GLU A 272 -7.36 16.27 -22.16
CA GLU A 272 -7.08 16.55 -20.76
C GLU A 272 -5.62 16.33 -20.38
N ARG A 273 -5.05 17.26 -19.58
CA ARG A 273 -3.68 17.21 -19.11
C ARG A 273 -3.63 17.45 -17.60
N LEU A 274 -2.71 16.77 -16.92
CA LEU A 274 -2.48 16.92 -15.49
C LEU A 274 -1.02 17.23 -15.21
N TRP A 275 -0.80 18.27 -14.41
CA TRP A 275 0.48 18.58 -13.76
C TRP A 275 0.32 18.37 -12.27
N ASP A 276 1.25 17.68 -11.65
CA ASP A 276 1.20 17.32 -10.24
C ASP A 276 2.57 17.52 -9.61
N ARG A 277 2.65 18.33 -8.57
CA ARG A 277 3.85 18.57 -7.78
C ARG A 277 3.58 18.25 -6.34
N ASN A 278 4.46 17.48 -5.75
CA ASN A 278 4.40 17.20 -4.33
C ASN A 278 5.77 17.36 -3.70
N ALA A 279 5.86 18.13 -2.64
CA ALA A 279 7.09 18.30 -1.87
C ALA A 279 6.76 18.13 -0.39
N PHE A 280 7.57 17.37 0.32
CA PHE A 280 7.47 17.33 1.78
C PHE A 280 8.84 17.26 2.45
N ALA A 281 8.88 17.82 3.65
CA ALA A 281 9.96 17.65 4.59
C ALA A 281 9.42 17.02 5.86
N GLN A 282 10.11 16.01 6.39
CA GLN A 282 9.75 15.35 7.64
C GLN A 282 10.96 15.15 8.54
N ILE A 283 10.71 15.20 9.83
CA ILE A 283 11.68 14.94 10.89
C ILE A 283 11.07 13.87 11.79
N HIS A 284 11.86 12.88 12.13
CA HIS A 284 11.52 11.83 13.08
C HIS A 284 12.63 11.74 14.13
N TYR A 285 12.24 11.85 15.38
CA TYR A 285 13.10 11.64 16.53
C TYR A 285 12.57 10.50 17.38
N GLU A 286 13.45 9.59 17.79
CA GLU A 286 13.12 8.45 18.67
C GLU A 286 14.19 8.29 19.72
N ASN A 287 13.78 8.08 20.97
CA ASN A 287 14.69 7.87 22.08
C ASN A 287 14.13 6.87 23.11
N HIS A 288 14.97 5.93 23.51
CA HIS A 288 14.76 5.07 24.68
C HIS A 288 15.26 5.82 25.93
N ILE A 289 14.37 6.62 26.54
CA ILE A 289 14.74 7.48 27.68
C ILE A 289 15.12 6.64 28.90
N THR A 290 14.41 5.53 29.12
CA THR A 290 14.72 4.52 30.12
C THR A 290 14.48 3.14 29.53
N GLU A 291 14.86 2.06 30.23
CA GLU A 291 14.56 0.68 29.83
C GLU A 291 13.04 0.42 29.64
N LYS A 292 12.20 1.20 30.33
CA LYS A 292 10.74 1.06 30.31
C LYS A 292 10.02 2.11 29.48
N PHE A 293 10.68 3.20 29.09
CA PHE A 293 10.03 4.31 28.42
C PHE A 293 10.74 4.71 27.13
N THR A 294 10.02 4.54 26.03
CA THR A 294 10.42 4.98 24.69
C THR A 294 9.53 6.13 24.23
N PHE A 295 10.13 7.13 23.63
CA PHE A 295 9.47 8.33 23.14
C PHE A 295 9.80 8.54 21.67
N GLN A 296 8.83 8.98 20.88
CA GLN A 296 9.05 9.47 19.52
C GLN A 296 8.29 10.78 19.28
N ALA A 297 8.87 11.61 18.43
CA ALA A 297 8.25 12.82 17.93
C ALA A 297 8.45 12.92 16.43
N GLN A 298 7.41 13.37 15.72
CA GLN A 298 7.43 13.53 14.28
C GLN A 298 6.88 14.90 13.91
N ALA A 299 7.49 15.54 12.91
CA ALA A 299 7.00 16.74 12.28
C ALA A 299 7.06 16.59 10.76
N LYS A 300 6.04 17.08 10.05
CA LYS A 300 6.01 17.07 8.59
C LYS A 300 5.36 18.34 8.07
N TYR A 301 5.95 18.90 7.04
CA TYR A 301 5.31 19.88 6.17
C TYR A 301 5.15 19.26 4.79
N ASN A 302 3.94 19.29 4.24
CA ASN A 302 3.64 18.83 2.89
C ASN A 302 3.02 19.95 2.07
N TYR A 303 3.53 20.12 0.86
CA TYR A 303 3.01 20.99 -0.17
C TYR A 303 2.63 20.16 -1.39
N SER A 304 1.43 20.31 -1.90
CA SER A 304 0.95 19.69 -3.12
C SER A 304 0.32 20.73 -4.02
N TRP A 305 0.70 20.75 -5.27
CA TRP A 305 0.12 21.60 -6.29
C TRP A 305 -0.31 20.75 -7.48
N MET A 306 -1.51 21.01 -7.97
CA MET A 306 -2.08 20.29 -9.11
C MET A 306 -2.70 21.28 -10.08
N ARG A 307 -2.51 21.07 -11.38
CA ARG A 307 -3.19 21.77 -12.46
C ARG A 307 -3.87 20.75 -13.34
N HIS A 308 -5.16 20.87 -13.52
CA HIS A 308 -5.96 20.13 -14.47
C HIS A 308 -6.40 21.04 -15.60
N LEU A 309 -6.05 20.70 -16.82
CA LEU A 309 -6.45 21.41 -18.04
C LEU A 309 -7.29 20.46 -18.89
N ASP A 310 -8.51 20.86 -19.20
CA ASP A 310 -9.38 20.20 -20.17
C ASP A 310 -9.67 21.17 -21.31
N VAL A 311 -9.27 20.81 -22.53
CA VAL A 311 -9.52 21.59 -23.75
C VAL A 311 -10.68 20.92 -24.49
N ASP A 312 -11.84 21.51 -24.39
CA ASP A 312 -13.06 20.97 -24.98
C ASP A 312 -14.02 22.12 -25.36
N ASN A 313 -14.70 21.99 -26.46
CA ASN A 313 -15.71 22.94 -26.95
C ASN A 313 -16.97 23.02 -26.07
N LYS A 314 -17.13 22.08 -25.11
CA LYS A 314 -18.20 22.15 -24.09
C LYS A 314 -18.07 23.34 -23.15
N TYR A 315 -16.89 23.92 -23.05
CA TYR A 315 -16.62 25.10 -22.23
C TYR A 315 -16.77 26.38 -23.04
N GLU A 316 -17.41 27.38 -22.48
CA GLU A 316 -17.62 28.70 -23.13
C GLU A 316 -16.27 29.36 -23.54
N SER A 317 -15.22 29.17 -22.71
CA SER A 317 -13.86 29.65 -23.00
C SER A 317 -13.03 28.69 -23.87
N GLY A 318 -13.62 27.59 -24.37
CA GLY A 318 -12.92 26.50 -25.08
C GLY A 318 -12.00 25.66 -24.22
N ARG A 319 -11.90 25.92 -22.91
CA ARG A 319 -11.07 25.15 -21.97
C ARG A 319 -11.47 25.39 -20.52
N GLN A 320 -11.14 24.43 -19.66
CA GLN A 320 -11.15 24.54 -18.22
C GLN A 320 -9.71 24.40 -17.70
N ASP A 321 -9.21 25.35 -16.91
CA ASP A 321 -7.85 25.35 -16.35
C ASP A 321 -7.93 25.54 -14.83
N ASP A 322 -8.05 24.43 -14.11
CA ASP A 322 -8.21 24.41 -12.66
C ASP A 322 -6.86 24.15 -11.97
N ARG A 323 -6.57 24.94 -10.95
CA ARG A 323 -5.36 24.79 -10.13
C ARG A 323 -5.74 24.67 -8.67
N TYR A 324 -5.02 23.76 -8.00
CA TYR A 324 -5.23 23.48 -6.59
C TYR A 324 -3.90 23.48 -5.87
N THR A 325 -3.89 24.07 -4.69
CA THR A 325 -2.73 24.07 -3.79
C THR A 325 -3.15 23.56 -2.42
N GLN A 326 -2.55 22.47 -1.98
CA GLN A 326 -2.78 21.90 -0.65
C GLN A 326 -1.53 22.08 0.21
N LYS A 327 -1.73 22.39 1.49
CA LYS A 327 -0.67 22.43 2.51
C LYS A 327 -1.10 21.61 3.72
N GLU A 328 -0.18 20.83 4.26
CA GLU A 328 -0.36 20.12 5.52
C GLU A 328 0.80 20.43 6.46
N TYR A 329 0.45 20.85 7.69
CA TYR A 329 1.37 20.91 8.82
C TYR A 329 0.97 19.82 9.78
N TYR A 330 1.89 18.93 10.11
CA TYR A 330 1.64 17.75 10.93
C TYR A 330 2.68 17.64 12.03
N LEU A 331 2.19 17.42 13.26
CA LEU A 331 2.99 17.12 14.44
C LEU A 331 2.41 15.88 15.11
N SER A 332 3.29 15.00 15.57
CA SER A 332 2.93 13.81 16.35
C SER A 332 3.93 13.61 17.48
N ILE A 333 3.42 13.22 18.64
CA ILE A 333 4.21 12.72 19.75
C ILE A 333 3.63 11.39 20.20
N SER A 334 4.48 10.43 20.52
CA SER A 334 4.04 9.14 21.05
C SER A 334 4.98 8.65 22.12
N GLY A 335 4.43 8.03 23.14
CA GLY A 335 5.16 7.40 24.23
C GLY A 335 4.73 5.96 24.42
N LEU A 336 5.68 5.06 24.62
CA LEU A 336 5.50 3.67 24.98
C LEU A 336 6.08 3.43 26.35
N TYR A 337 5.27 2.90 27.27
CA TYR A 337 5.69 2.55 28.62
C TYR A 337 5.47 1.06 28.91
N SER A 338 6.52 0.34 29.24
CA SER A 338 6.46 -1.06 29.67
C SER A 338 6.07 -1.12 31.14
N LEU A 339 4.78 -1.42 31.41
CA LEU A 339 4.25 -1.54 32.79
C LEU A 339 4.81 -2.78 33.49
N ALA A 340 4.93 -3.90 32.74
CA ALA A 340 5.50 -5.17 33.16
C ALA A 340 6.12 -5.87 31.96
N ASP A 341 6.79 -7.01 32.15
CA ASP A 341 7.49 -7.75 31.07
C ASP A 341 6.62 -8.06 29.85
N HIS A 342 5.32 -8.25 30.06
CA HIS A 342 4.36 -8.60 29.00
C HIS A 342 3.27 -7.55 28.80
N LEU A 343 3.29 -6.44 29.52
CA LEU A 343 2.23 -5.44 29.49
C LEU A 343 2.80 -4.06 29.15
N SER A 344 2.34 -3.51 28.04
CA SER A 344 2.76 -2.19 27.55
C SER A 344 1.57 -1.26 27.37
N LEU A 345 1.82 0.02 27.63
CA LEU A 345 0.88 1.13 27.42
C LEU A 345 1.49 2.09 26.40
N ALA A 346 0.71 2.49 25.41
CA ALA A 346 1.11 3.54 24.46
C ALA A 346 0.08 4.67 24.46
N VAL A 347 0.59 5.89 24.35
CA VAL A 347 -0.19 7.11 24.18
C VAL A 347 0.38 7.85 23.00
N ALA A 348 -0.47 8.31 22.08
CA ALA A 348 -0.08 9.12 20.94
C ALA A 348 -1.03 10.29 20.76
N GLU A 349 -0.48 11.45 20.42
CA GLU A 349 -1.23 12.66 20.09
C GLU A 349 -0.72 13.22 18.77
N ASP A 350 -1.64 13.39 17.82
CA ASP A 350 -1.37 13.99 16.52
C ASP A 350 -2.19 15.27 16.36
N TYR A 351 -1.54 16.33 15.93
CA TYR A 351 -2.19 17.56 15.53
C TYR A 351 -1.79 17.95 14.12
N PHE A 352 -2.78 18.22 13.26
CA PHE A 352 -2.47 18.64 11.90
C PHE A 352 -3.50 19.62 11.33
N ILE A 353 -3.00 20.44 10.41
CA ILE A 353 -3.75 21.45 9.71
C ILE A 353 -3.65 21.17 8.22
N ASN A 354 -4.79 21.03 7.54
CA ASN A 354 -4.86 20.91 6.10
C ASN A 354 -5.54 22.16 5.53
N SER A 355 -5.01 22.71 4.44
CA SER A 355 -5.66 23.77 3.68
C SER A 355 -5.72 23.44 2.20
N LEU A 356 -6.74 23.98 1.51
CA LEU A 356 -6.91 23.90 0.08
C LEU A 356 -7.21 25.27 -0.50
N ASP A 357 -6.31 25.73 -1.37
CA ASP A 357 -6.50 26.91 -2.21
C ASP A 357 -6.78 26.44 -3.65
N ASN A 358 -7.60 27.15 -4.41
CA ASN A 358 -7.95 26.81 -5.78
C ASN A 358 -8.29 28.03 -6.63
N THR A 359 -8.35 27.86 -7.95
CA THR A 359 -8.68 28.91 -8.92
C THR A 359 -10.13 28.86 -9.40
N ILE A 360 -10.95 27.96 -8.86
CA ILE A 360 -12.35 27.84 -9.25
C ILE A 360 -13.13 29.03 -8.68
N PRO A 361 -13.88 29.76 -9.51
CA PRO A 361 -14.68 30.89 -9.04
C PRO A 361 -15.65 30.48 -7.92
N GLU A 362 -15.78 31.30 -6.88
CA GLU A 362 -16.70 31.10 -5.75
C GLU A 362 -16.47 29.85 -4.89
N CYS A 363 -15.42 29.08 -5.18
CA CYS A 363 -15.09 27.90 -4.36
C CYS A 363 -14.49 28.33 -3.01
N PRO A 364 -14.92 27.76 -1.89
CA PRO A 364 -14.36 28.05 -0.57
C PRO A 364 -12.87 27.70 -0.45
N PHE A 365 -12.16 28.38 0.45
CA PHE A 365 -10.78 28.08 0.83
C PHE A 365 -10.77 27.42 2.22
N PRO A 366 -10.97 26.10 2.32
CA PRO A 366 -11.12 25.45 3.61
C PRO A 366 -9.77 25.28 4.33
N LYS A 367 -9.83 25.41 5.67
CA LYS A 367 -8.77 25.00 6.60
C LYS A 367 -9.36 24.06 7.63
N ARG A 368 -8.84 22.83 7.69
CA ARG A 368 -9.24 21.79 8.63
C ARG A 368 -8.19 21.63 9.71
N TYR A 369 -8.62 21.66 10.95
CA TYR A 369 -7.82 21.39 12.14
C TYR A 369 -8.24 20.06 12.71
N THR A 370 -7.29 19.16 12.91
CA THR A 370 -7.56 17.81 13.40
C THR A 370 -6.65 17.51 14.59
N SER A 371 -7.24 17.03 15.68
CA SER A 371 -6.55 16.43 16.82
C SER A 371 -6.98 14.97 16.94
N LEU A 372 -5.99 14.08 17.07
CA LEU A 372 -6.19 12.66 17.26
C LEU A 372 -5.42 12.23 18.50
N THR A 373 -6.14 11.67 19.48
CA THR A 373 -5.54 11.13 20.71
C THR A 373 -5.76 9.63 20.73
N ALA A 374 -4.70 8.84 20.75
CA ALA A 374 -4.76 7.38 20.83
C ALA A 374 -4.21 6.88 22.16
N LEU A 375 -4.94 5.96 22.78
CA LEU A 375 -4.52 5.19 23.94
C LEU A 375 -4.55 3.71 23.55
N ALA A 376 -3.47 2.98 23.79
CA ALA A 376 -3.40 1.55 23.49
C ALA A 376 -2.73 0.78 24.64
N ILE A 377 -3.29 -0.38 24.95
CA ILE A 377 -2.73 -1.32 25.92
C ILE A 377 -2.53 -2.65 25.20
N GLN A 378 -1.35 -3.24 25.39
CA GLN A 378 -1.00 -4.52 24.80
C GLN A 378 -0.44 -5.46 25.85
N TYR A 379 -1.01 -6.66 25.90
CA TYR A 379 -0.42 -7.81 26.54
C TYR A 379 0.21 -8.71 25.47
N LYS A 380 1.48 -9.05 25.64
CA LYS A 380 2.22 -9.85 24.65
C LYS A 380 3.16 -10.83 25.30
N ASP A 381 2.85 -12.11 25.17
CA ASP A 381 3.69 -13.23 25.54
C ASP A 381 3.89 -14.22 24.38
N PRO A 382 4.68 -15.29 24.47
CA PRO A 382 4.87 -16.26 23.41
C PRO A 382 3.59 -16.96 22.94
N ARG A 383 2.55 -17.04 23.76
CA ARG A 383 1.28 -17.72 23.46
C ARG A 383 0.18 -16.76 23.06
N LEU A 384 0.10 -15.60 23.73
CA LEU A 384 -1.02 -14.67 23.60
C LEU A 384 -0.51 -13.28 23.25
N THR A 385 -1.11 -12.66 22.25
CA THR A 385 -1.03 -11.21 22.00
C THR A 385 -2.45 -10.66 22.07
N ALA A 386 -2.70 -9.71 22.94
CA ALA A 386 -3.99 -9.04 23.06
C ALA A 386 -3.74 -7.52 23.08
N THR A 387 -4.37 -6.82 22.18
CA THR A 387 -4.24 -5.36 22.05
C THR A 387 -5.62 -4.73 22.09
N THR A 388 -5.77 -3.70 22.89
CA THR A 388 -6.96 -2.84 22.88
C THR A 388 -6.51 -1.40 22.67
N SER A 389 -7.28 -0.64 21.89
CA SER A 389 -7.02 0.77 21.67
C SER A 389 -8.31 1.59 21.60
N LEU A 390 -8.17 2.86 21.93
CA LEU A 390 -9.24 3.85 21.83
C LEU A 390 -8.67 5.07 21.13
N LEU A 391 -9.27 5.47 20.03
CA LEU A 391 -8.92 6.68 19.29
C LEU A 391 -9.99 7.75 19.51
N GLY A 392 -9.59 8.88 20.10
CA GLY A 392 -10.35 10.10 20.14
C GLY A 392 -10.06 10.97 18.91
N THR A 393 -11.08 11.42 18.23
CA THR A 393 -11.00 12.30 17.07
C THR A 393 -11.76 13.58 17.33
N TYR A 394 -11.11 14.72 17.12
CA TYR A 394 -11.74 16.05 17.12
C TYR A 394 -11.35 16.80 15.86
N ILE A 395 -12.35 17.31 15.13
CA ILE A 395 -12.13 18.02 13.86
C ILE A 395 -13.01 19.26 13.82
N THR A 396 -12.39 20.39 13.48
CA THR A 396 -13.06 21.64 13.19
C THR A 396 -12.57 22.23 11.87
N GLU A 397 -13.39 22.96 11.17
CA GLU A 397 -13.06 23.57 9.88
C GLU A 397 -13.40 25.06 9.89
N ASN A 398 -12.57 25.84 9.20
CA ASN A 398 -12.84 27.22 8.86
C ASN A 398 -12.84 27.37 7.34
N VAL A 399 -13.72 28.21 6.81
CA VAL A 399 -13.79 28.55 5.38
C VAL A 399 -13.80 30.06 5.23
N GLU A 400 -13.20 30.57 4.17
CA GLU A 400 -13.20 32.00 3.91
C GLU A 400 -14.53 32.46 3.30
N ARG A 401 -15.26 31.58 2.63
CA ARG A 401 -16.53 31.84 1.97
C ARG A 401 -17.48 30.66 2.13
N GLY A 402 -18.79 30.94 2.26
CA GLY A 402 -19.82 29.94 2.38
C GLY A 402 -19.94 29.30 3.77
N ASP A 403 -20.69 28.20 3.86
CA ASP A 403 -20.97 27.51 5.11
C ASP A 403 -19.90 26.50 5.43
N ARG A 404 -19.54 26.42 6.70
CA ARG A 404 -18.65 25.38 7.22
C ARG A 404 -19.47 24.22 7.79
N PRO A 405 -18.98 22.98 7.72
CA PRO A 405 -19.61 21.87 8.41
C PRO A 405 -19.50 22.03 9.93
N SER A 406 -20.37 21.36 10.68
CA SER A 406 -20.31 21.31 12.13
C SER A 406 -19.04 20.58 12.61
N ASP A 407 -18.57 20.92 13.81
CA ASP A 407 -17.46 20.22 14.46
C ASP A 407 -17.78 18.75 14.64
N ARG A 408 -16.77 17.89 14.48
CA ARG A 408 -16.92 16.43 14.51
C ARG A 408 -16.09 15.84 15.65
N LYS A 409 -16.74 14.99 16.44
CA LYS A 409 -16.12 14.28 17.58
C LYS A 409 -16.48 12.79 17.50
N ARG A 410 -15.49 11.93 17.75
CA ARG A 410 -15.70 10.48 17.76
C ARG A 410 -14.73 9.77 18.70
N LEU A 411 -15.20 8.73 19.35
CA LEU A 411 -14.39 7.70 19.99
C LEU A 411 -14.50 6.42 19.17
N SER A 412 -13.38 5.89 18.72
CA SER A 412 -13.30 4.68 17.90
C SER A 412 -12.47 3.61 18.61
N PRO A 413 -13.12 2.58 19.17
CA PRO A 413 -12.46 1.46 19.83
C PRO A 413 -11.95 0.43 18.81
N ALA A 414 -10.85 -0.26 19.18
CA ALA A 414 -10.38 -1.45 18.50
C ALA A 414 -9.85 -2.47 19.50
N VAL A 415 -10.06 -3.76 19.19
CA VAL A 415 -9.55 -4.89 19.97
C VAL A 415 -9.02 -5.94 19.02
N SER A 416 -7.87 -6.52 19.33
CA SER A 416 -7.31 -7.63 18.58
C SER A 416 -6.71 -8.68 19.51
N LEU A 417 -6.78 -9.94 19.08
CA LEU A 417 -6.32 -11.10 19.83
C LEU A 417 -5.61 -12.07 18.88
N SER A 418 -4.45 -12.59 19.29
CA SER A 418 -3.77 -13.70 18.63
C SER A 418 -3.35 -14.72 19.67
N TRP A 419 -3.85 -15.94 19.55
CA TRP A 419 -3.61 -17.03 20.48
C TRP A 419 -2.92 -18.22 19.79
N ARG A 420 -1.74 -18.60 20.29
CA ARG A 420 -1.03 -19.81 19.87
C ARG A 420 -1.67 -21.01 20.59
N VAL A 421 -2.45 -21.79 19.85
CA VAL A 421 -3.24 -22.90 20.41
C VAL A 421 -2.35 -24.08 20.81
N LEU A 422 -1.36 -24.42 19.99
CA LEU A 422 -0.48 -25.57 20.19
C LEU A 422 0.92 -25.09 20.54
N SER A 423 1.51 -25.63 21.60
CA SER A 423 2.86 -25.28 22.06
C SER A 423 3.93 -25.68 21.05
N ASP A 424 3.75 -26.85 20.39
CA ASP A 424 4.77 -27.47 19.54
C ASP A 424 4.65 -27.08 18.06
N HIS A 425 3.54 -26.44 17.68
CA HIS A 425 3.27 -25.98 16.34
C HIS A 425 3.01 -24.47 16.33
N ASN A 426 3.52 -23.79 15.33
CA ASN A 426 3.23 -22.36 15.16
C ASN A 426 1.86 -22.17 14.51
N PHE A 427 0.82 -22.63 15.23
CA PHE A 427 -0.59 -22.48 14.85
C PHE A 427 -1.25 -21.45 15.76
N ARG A 428 -1.79 -20.38 15.16
CA ARG A 428 -2.43 -19.26 15.83
C ARG A 428 -3.84 -19.03 15.32
N LEU A 429 -4.75 -18.75 16.24
CA LEU A 429 -6.05 -18.19 15.97
C LEU A 429 -6.04 -16.69 16.26
N ARG A 430 -6.76 -15.94 15.43
CA ARG A 430 -6.85 -14.48 15.52
C ARG A 430 -8.30 -14.04 15.52
N ALA A 431 -8.58 -12.98 16.26
CA ALA A 431 -9.87 -12.29 16.21
C ALA A 431 -9.63 -10.79 16.38
N SER A 432 -10.34 -9.96 15.63
CA SER A 432 -10.25 -8.52 15.81
C SER A 432 -11.55 -7.81 15.50
N TYR A 433 -11.73 -6.67 16.17
CA TYR A 433 -12.79 -5.71 15.98
C TYR A 433 -12.19 -4.31 15.86
N LYS A 434 -12.70 -3.49 14.94
CA LYS A 434 -12.29 -2.09 14.80
C LYS A 434 -13.44 -1.21 14.32
N ASP A 435 -13.66 -0.09 15.01
CA ASP A 435 -14.52 1.01 14.57
C ASP A 435 -13.66 2.06 13.85
N ILE A 436 -14.13 2.55 12.70
CA ILE A 436 -13.44 3.48 11.84
C ILE A 436 -14.36 4.66 11.55
N PHE A 437 -13.78 5.84 11.60
CA PHE A 437 -14.45 7.09 11.35
C PHE A 437 -13.72 7.87 10.26
N ARG A 438 -14.39 8.10 9.12
CA ARG A 438 -13.82 8.82 7.99
C ARG A 438 -14.59 10.12 7.72
N VAL A 439 -13.91 11.24 7.79
CA VAL A 439 -14.51 12.54 7.46
C VAL A 439 -14.61 12.74 5.95
N PRO A 440 -15.62 13.50 5.47
CA PRO A 440 -15.71 13.91 4.08
C PRO A 440 -14.45 14.67 3.64
N THR A 441 -14.03 14.48 2.41
CA THR A 441 -12.90 15.21 1.81
C THR A 441 -13.29 16.64 1.46
N PHE A 442 -12.32 17.47 1.11
CA PHE A 442 -12.64 18.83 0.66
C PHE A 442 -13.45 18.83 -0.63
N ASN A 443 -13.20 17.86 -1.54
CA ASN A 443 -14.05 17.72 -2.73
C ASN A 443 -15.48 17.29 -2.37
N ASP A 444 -15.65 16.38 -1.42
CA ASP A 444 -16.98 15.96 -0.97
C ASP A 444 -17.80 17.14 -0.40
N LEU A 445 -17.14 18.07 0.29
CA LEU A 445 -17.80 19.21 0.97
C LEU A 445 -17.94 20.44 0.07
N TYR A 446 -16.90 20.77 -0.71
CA TYR A 446 -16.73 22.13 -1.26
C TYR A 446 -16.56 22.20 -2.78
N TYR A 447 -16.48 21.03 -3.48
CA TYR A 447 -16.35 21.07 -4.93
C TYR A 447 -17.61 21.70 -5.55
N LEU A 448 -17.39 22.72 -6.39
CA LEU A 448 -18.45 23.57 -6.94
C LEU A 448 -19.64 22.78 -7.47
N ARG A 449 -20.87 23.13 -7.05
CA ARG A 449 -22.16 22.52 -7.42
C ARG A 449 -22.37 21.05 -7.02
N ILE A 450 -21.31 20.32 -6.67
CA ILE A 450 -21.36 18.89 -6.31
C ILE A 450 -21.23 18.70 -4.80
N GLY A 451 -20.40 19.51 -4.16
CA GLY A 451 -20.09 19.43 -2.74
C GLY A 451 -21.31 19.68 -1.85
N ASN A 452 -21.25 19.15 -0.64
CA ASN A 452 -22.32 19.27 0.35
C ASN A 452 -21.71 19.36 1.76
N THR A 453 -21.85 20.51 2.39
CA THR A 453 -21.33 20.79 3.74
C THR A 453 -22.09 20.07 4.84
N ASP A 454 -23.32 19.57 4.57
CA ASP A 454 -24.14 18.80 5.52
C ASP A 454 -23.76 17.33 5.62
N LEU A 455 -22.74 16.88 4.86
CA LEU A 455 -22.30 15.49 4.88
C LEU A 455 -21.84 15.04 6.26
N LYS A 456 -22.39 13.92 6.69
CA LYS A 456 -21.95 13.18 7.87
C LYS A 456 -20.70 12.38 7.53
N PRO A 457 -19.80 12.16 8.51
CA PRO A 457 -18.71 11.22 8.35
C PRO A 457 -19.17 9.79 8.12
N GLU A 458 -18.47 9.06 7.27
CA GLU A 458 -18.68 7.62 7.10
C GLU A 458 -18.22 6.85 8.35
N ARG A 459 -18.90 5.77 8.66
CA ARG A 459 -18.55 4.84 9.72
C ARG A 459 -18.34 3.47 9.13
N ALA A 460 -17.24 2.82 9.48
CA ALA A 460 -17.01 1.45 9.08
C ALA A 460 -16.68 0.61 10.31
N THR A 461 -17.36 -0.53 10.44
CA THR A 461 -17.10 -1.50 11.50
C THR A 461 -16.49 -2.74 10.86
N GLN A 462 -15.35 -3.18 11.37
CA GLN A 462 -14.62 -4.35 10.86
C GLN A 462 -14.59 -5.45 11.91
N TYR A 463 -14.94 -6.66 11.50
CA TYR A 463 -14.78 -7.91 12.26
C TYR A 463 -13.89 -8.85 11.45
N ASN A 464 -12.91 -9.47 12.08
CA ASN A 464 -12.04 -10.44 11.45
C ASN A 464 -11.83 -11.63 12.38
N VAL A 465 -11.89 -12.84 11.83
CA VAL A 465 -11.49 -14.08 12.49
C VAL A 465 -10.57 -14.83 11.52
N GLY A 466 -9.42 -15.25 11.98
CA GLY A 466 -8.46 -15.89 11.12
C GLY A 466 -7.60 -16.93 11.82
N MET A 467 -6.87 -17.68 11.01
CA MET A 467 -5.87 -18.62 11.49
C MET A 467 -4.57 -18.46 10.66
N THR A 468 -3.47 -18.70 11.32
CA THR A 468 -2.16 -18.76 10.68
C THR A 468 -1.44 -20.02 11.14
N TRP A 469 -0.89 -20.75 10.20
CA TRP A 469 0.00 -21.87 10.46
C TRP A 469 1.32 -21.67 9.72
N SER A 470 2.43 -21.89 10.40
CA SER A 470 3.74 -21.87 9.75
C SER A 470 4.62 -22.97 10.33
N GLY A 471 5.34 -23.64 9.44
CA GLY A 471 6.18 -24.78 9.84
C GLY A 471 7.14 -25.21 8.77
N LEU A 472 8.04 -26.11 9.18
CA LEU A 472 8.96 -26.83 8.33
C LEU A 472 8.32 -28.19 7.99
N LEU A 473 8.41 -28.60 6.75
CA LEU A 473 7.97 -29.94 6.31
C LEU A 473 9.14 -30.70 5.70
N PRO A 474 9.13 -32.07 5.66
CA PRO A 474 10.26 -32.89 5.17
C PRO A 474 10.59 -32.46 3.76
N PHE A 475 10.53 -31.92 2.95
CA PHE A 475 10.89 -31.51 1.58
C PHE A 475 10.61 -30.04 1.28
N ILE A 476 10.20 -29.26 2.31
CA ILE A 476 9.83 -27.86 2.16
C ILE A 476 10.59 -27.06 3.23
N ASN A 477 11.40 -26.09 2.82
CA ASN A 477 12.17 -25.26 3.73
C ASN A 477 11.26 -24.48 4.67
N TYR A 478 10.13 -24.01 4.16
CA TYR A 478 9.05 -23.47 4.98
C TYR A 478 7.73 -23.46 4.23
N LEU A 479 6.64 -23.54 4.99
CA LEU A 479 5.28 -23.32 4.52
C LEU A 479 4.56 -22.41 5.50
N ASN A 480 3.97 -21.34 5.00
CA ASN A 480 3.12 -20.43 5.76
C ASN A 480 1.75 -20.36 5.09
N VAL A 481 0.70 -20.58 5.87
CA VAL A 481 -0.70 -20.50 5.43
C VAL A 481 -1.45 -19.59 6.37
N SER A 482 -2.17 -18.61 5.83
CA SER A 482 -3.13 -17.82 6.59
C SER A 482 -4.48 -17.81 5.90
N VAL A 483 -5.53 -17.89 6.72
CA VAL A 483 -6.93 -17.79 6.27
C VAL A 483 -7.63 -16.81 7.20
N ASP A 484 -8.27 -15.81 6.64
CA ASP A 484 -8.98 -14.75 7.36
C ASP A 484 -10.38 -14.58 6.80
N GLY A 485 -11.40 -14.88 7.60
CA GLY A 485 -12.80 -14.52 7.36
C GLY A 485 -13.08 -13.14 7.95
N TYR A 486 -13.78 -12.29 7.21
CA TYR A 486 -14.09 -10.95 7.66
C TYR A 486 -15.50 -10.52 7.32
N TYR A 487 -16.01 -9.58 8.10
CA TYR A 487 -17.25 -8.88 7.87
C TYR A 487 -17.08 -7.39 8.17
N ASN A 488 -17.41 -6.54 7.20
CA ASN A 488 -17.36 -5.10 7.34
C ASN A 488 -18.74 -4.51 7.04
N ARG A 489 -19.20 -3.56 7.85
CA ARG A 489 -20.38 -2.76 7.57
C ARG A 489 -19.99 -1.29 7.47
N VAL A 490 -20.37 -0.64 6.38
CA VAL A 490 -20.16 0.80 6.17
C VAL A 490 -21.51 1.48 6.24
N SER A 491 -21.65 2.49 7.09
CA SER A 491 -22.84 3.33 7.22
C SER A 491 -22.53 4.77 6.85
N ASP A 492 -23.54 5.52 6.44
CA ASP A 492 -23.42 6.91 5.98
C ASP A 492 -22.41 7.06 4.82
N LYS A 493 -22.33 6.06 3.92
CA LYS A 493 -21.38 6.09 2.80
C LYS A 493 -21.62 7.31 1.91
N ILE A 494 -20.53 8.04 1.62
CA ILE A 494 -20.57 9.23 0.78
C ILE A 494 -20.44 8.80 -0.68
N VAL A 495 -21.47 9.11 -1.47
CA VAL A 495 -21.56 8.81 -2.89
C VAL A 495 -21.98 10.05 -3.67
N ALA A 496 -21.54 10.12 -4.94
CA ALA A 496 -22.03 11.11 -5.87
C ALA A 496 -23.28 10.57 -6.57
N ILE A 497 -24.40 11.26 -6.48
CA ILE A 497 -25.66 10.85 -7.07
C ILE A 497 -26.07 11.84 -8.16
N PRO A 498 -26.49 11.39 -9.35
CA PRO A 498 -27.05 12.25 -10.36
C PRO A 498 -28.44 12.74 -9.90
N THR A 499 -28.58 14.05 -9.79
CA THR A 499 -29.89 14.71 -9.67
C THR A 499 -30.41 15.08 -11.06
N MET A 500 -31.58 15.71 -11.16
CA MET A 500 -32.17 16.11 -12.42
C MET A 500 -31.24 16.95 -13.32
N PHE A 501 -30.35 17.76 -12.72
CA PHE A 501 -29.50 18.71 -13.46
C PHE A 501 -28.00 18.57 -13.16
N ILE A 502 -27.63 18.05 -11.99
CA ILE A 502 -26.23 17.98 -11.53
C ILE A 502 -26.00 16.73 -10.67
N TRP A 503 -24.75 16.34 -10.52
CA TRP A 503 -24.35 15.38 -9.48
C TRP A 503 -24.30 16.09 -8.14
N LYS A 504 -24.68 15.39 -7.07
CA LYS A 504 -24.57 15.91 -5.69
C LYS A 504 -23.96 14.85 -4.78
N MET A 505 -23.06 15.28 -3.89
CA MET A 505 -22.53 14.40 -2.84
C MET A 505 -23.57 14.24 -1.74
N MET A 506 -23.87 13.00 -1.38
CA MET A 506 -24.86 12.66 -0.36
C MET A 506 -24.36 11.49 0.49
N ASN A 507 -24.81 11.48 1.77
CA ASN A 507 -24.72 10.27 2.58
C ASN A 507 -25.88 9.35 2.20
N MET A 508 -25.62 8.49 1.25
CA MET A 508 -26.58 7.44 0.92
C MET A 508 -25.78 6.15 0.88
N GLY A 509 -26.22 5.23 1.63
CA GLY A 509 -25.73 3.90 1.48
C GLY A 509 -25.22 3.29 2.76
N GLU A 510 -25.78 2.13 2.96
CA GLU A 510 -25.22 1.10 3.81
C GLU A 510 -24.64 0.02 2.92
N VAL A 511 -23.42 -0.40 3.22
CA VAL A 511 -22.74 -1.46 2.49
C VAL A 511 -22.36 -2.58 3.45
N SER A 512 -22.67 -3.81 3.03
CA SER A 512 -22.26 -5.03 3.72
C SER A 512 -21.18 -5.73 2.91
N ILE A 513 -20.05 -6.06 3.53
CA ILE A 513 -18.91 -6.71 2.88
C ILE A 513 -18.49 -7.92 3.70
N GLY A 514 -18.82 -9.12 3.24
CA GLY A 514 -18.31 -10.38 3.80
C GLY A 514 -17.27 -11.00 2.89
N GLY A 515 -16.25 -11.66 3.44
CA GLY A 515 -15.26 -12.28 2.59
C GLY A 515 -14.28 -13.20 3.30
N ILE A 516 -13.46 -13.88 2.51
CA ILE A 516 -12.39 -14.78 2.95
C ILE A 516 -11.13 -14.45 2.16
N ASP A 517 -10.03 -14.21 2.87
CA ASP A 517 -8.69 -14.06 2.31
C ASP A 517 -7.85 -15.28 2.65
N VAL A 518 -7.18 -15.85 1.66
CA VAL A 518 -6.24 -16.97 1.82
C VAL A 518 -4.88 -16.56 1.30
N ASN A 519 -3.83 -16.75 2.10
CA ASN A 519 -2.46 -16.54 1.68
C ASN A 519 -1.65 -17.80 1.96
N LEU A 520 -0.85 -18.19 0.97
CA LEU A 520 0.09 -19.28 1.06
C LEU A 520 1.44 -18.80 0.57
N SER A 521 2.50 -19.09 1.31
CA SER A 521 3.88 -18.89 0.87
C SER A 521 4.76 -20.05 1.26
N THR A 522 5.62 -20.47 0.35
CA THR A 522 6.46 -21.66 0.51
C THR A 522 7.82 -21.48 -0.18
N GLU A 523 8.81 -22.21 0.31
CA GLU A 523 10.10 -22.35 -0.34
C GLU A 523 10.47 -23.84 -0.35
N VAL A 524 10.67 -24.38 -1.54
CA VAL A 524 11.01 -25.78 -1.79
C VAL A 524 12.44 -25.87 -2.33
N PRO A 525 13.38 -26.50 -1.62
CA PRO A 525 14.68 -26.80 -2.17
C PRO A 525 14.54 -27.95 -3.20
N LEU A 526 14.84 -27.69 -4.46
CA LEU A 526 14.75 -28.68 -5.53
C LEU A 526 16.07 -29.45 -5.68
N TRP A 527 17.17 -28.73 -5.58
CA TRP A 527 18.53 -29.26 -5.72
C TRP A 527 19.51 -28.40 -4.93
N LYS A 528 20.78 -28.87 -4.85
CA LYS A 528 21.84 -28.05 -4.26
C LYS A 528 21.93 -26.71 -5.00
N ASN A 529 21.67 -25.61 -4.33
CA ASN A 529 21.64 -24.24 -4.86
C ASN A 529 20.49 -23.91 -5.87
N ILE A 530 19.46 -24.77 -5.95
CA ILE A 530 18.24 -24.48 -6.73
C ILE A 530 17.04 -24.52 -5.79
N SER A 531 16.28 -23.46 -5.71
CA SER A 531 15.05 -23.40 -4.91
C SER A 531 13.89 -22.82 -5.71
N LEU A 532 12.70 -23.31 -5.40
CA LEU A 532 11.44 -22.78 -5.90
C LEU A 532 10.71 -22.08 -4.76
N THR A 533 10.48 -20.79 -4.93
CA THR A 533 9.61 -20.03 -4.01
C THR A 533 8.25 -19.87 -4.65
N GLY A 534 7.19 -20.20 -3.90
CA GLY A 534 5.80 -20.05 -4.32
C GLY A 534 5.05 -19.11 -3.39
N GLN A 535 4.22 -18.24 -3.95
CA GLN A 535 3.28 -17.39 -3.21
C GLN A 535 1.94 -17.44 -3.93
N MET A 536 0.86 -17.58 -3.16
CA MET A 536 -0.52 -17.53 -3.65
C MET A 536 -1.34 -16.67 -2.71
N SER A 537 -2.10 -15.76 -3.27
CA SER A 537 -3.14 -15.03 -2.56
C SER A 537 -4.47 -15.21 -3.28
N TYR A 538 -5.53 -15.43 -2.52
CA TYR A 538 -6.88 -15.55 -3.04
C TYR A 538 -7.84 -14.80 -2.12
N SER A 539 -8.78 -14.09 -2.71
CA SER A 539 -9.84 -13.39 -1.99
C SER A 539 -11.19 -13.72 -2.63
N TRP A 540 -12.11 -14.20 -1.81
CA TRP A 540 -13.52 -14.22 -2.10
C TRP A 540 -14.21 -13.13 -1.29
N GLN A 541 -15.05 -12.31 -1.92
CA GLN A 541 -15.78 -11.26 -1.24
C GLN A 541 -17.17 -11.06 -1.81
N HIS A 542 -18.11 -10.76 -0.92
CA HIS A 542 -19.48 -10.40 -1.25
C HIS A 542 -19.76 -9.02 -0.68
N ALA A 543 -19.59 -8.00 -1.51
CA ALA A 543 -19.75 -6.60 -1.16
C ALA A 543 -21.01 -6.05 -1.84
N ILE A 544 -22.04 -5.78 -1.07
CA ILE A 544 -23.38 -5.43 -1.57
C ILE A 544 -23.92 -4.17 -0.93
N ASP A 545 -24.75 -3.48 -1.69
CA ASP A 545 -25.56 -2.36 -1.23
C ASP A 545 -26.76 -2.88 -0.43
N ILE A 546 -26.92 -2.39 0.79
CA ILE A 546 -28.06 -2.73 1.68
C ILE A 546 -28.80 -1.45 2.13
N THR A 547 -28.72 -0.39 1.34
CA THR A 547 -29.23 0.95 1.68
C THR A 547 -30.74 0.97 1.83
N ASP A 548 -31.46 0.56 0.79
CA ASP A 548 -32.92 0.63 0.71
C ASP A 548 -33.49 -0.58 0.00
N GLU A 549 -34.34 -1.35 0.67
CA GLU A 549 -34.97 -2.57 0.11
C GLU A 549 -35.90 -2.28 -1.08
N THR A 550 -36.35 -1.05 -1.22
CA THR A 550 -37.25 -0.64 -2.30
C THR A 550 -36.50 -0.24 -3.58
N GLU A 551 -35.19 0.00 -3.49
CA GLU A 551 -34.37 0.40 -4.63
C GLU A 551 -33.98 -0.80 -5.51
N LYS A 552 -33.87 -0.57 -6.84
CA LYS A 552 -33.56 -1.62 -7.81
C LYS A 552 -32.16 -2.24 -7.62
N ASN A 553 -31.23 -1.51 -7.02
CA ASN A 553 -29.87 -1.94 -6.75
C ASN A 553 -29.69 -2.53 -5.33
N TYR A 554 -30.78 -2.77 -4.59
CA TYR A 554 -30.71 -3.45 -3.31
C TYR A 554 -30.12 -4.86 -3.46
N ARG A 555 -29.05 -5.14 -2.68
CA ARG A 555 -28.21 -6.35 -2.72
C ARG A 555 -27.42 -6.54 -4.02
N ASP A 556 -27.33 -5.53 -4.86
CA ASP A 556 -26.39 -5.51 -5.98
C ASP A 556 -24.95 -5.34 -5.46
N GLN A 557 -24.02 -5.91 -6.21
CA GLN A 557 -22.59 -5.78 -5.93
C GLN A 557 -22.15 -4.33 -6.12
N ILE A 558 -21.45 -3.77 -5.14
CA ILE A 558 -20.94 -2.41 -5.26
C ILE A 558 -19.88 -2.30 -6.39
N PRO A 559 -19.73 -1.12 -7.03
CA PRO A 559 -18.85 -0.95 -8.18
C PRO A 559 -17.39 -1.32 -7.90
N TYR A 560 -16.74 -1.86 -8.94
CA TYR A 560 -15.31 -2.22 -8.96
C TYR A 560 -14.86 -3.22 -7.91
N THR A 561 -15.75 -4.07 -7.41
CA THR A 561 -15.47 -5.07 -6.38
C THR A 561 -15.69 -6.48 -6.96
N PRO A 562 -14.66 -7.18 -7.46
CA PRO A 562 -14.83 -8.53 -7.99
C PRO A 562 -15.16 -9.51 -6.85
N LYS A 563 -16.05 -10.49 -7.10
CA LYS A 563 -16.34 -11.55 -6.14
C LYS A 563 -15.14 -12.47 -5.88
N HIS A 564 -14.33 -12.68 -6.90
CA HIS A 564 -13.15 -13.53 -6.84
C HIS A 564 -11.94 -12.76 -7.39
N SER A 565 -10.84 -12.77 -6.67
CA SER A 565 -9.56 -12.28 -7.13
C SER A 565 -8.43 -13.12 -6.56
N GLY A 566 -7.32 -13.22 -7.28
CA GLY A 566 -6.19 -13.98 -6.79
C GLY A 566 -4.92 -13.68 -7.55
N ASN A 567 -3.81 -13.98 -6.90
CA ASN A 567 -2.48 -13.88 -7.48
C ASN A 567 -1.72 -15.17 -7.19
N PHE A 568 -0.95 -15.59 -8.16
CA PHE A 568 0.02 -16.64 -8.01
C PHE A 568 1.38 -16.13 -8.47
N SER A 569 2.43 -16.41 -7.71
CA SER A 569 3.80 -16.04 -8.03
C SER A 569 4.69 -17.26 -7.76
N ALA A 570 5.53 -17.60 -8.72
CA ALA A 570 6.53 -18.63 -8.58
C ALA A 570 7.89 -18.10 -9.04
N ALA A 571 8.95 -18.33 -8.27
CA ALA A 571 10.29 -17.94 -8.65
C ALA A 571 11.24 -19.13 -8.50
N LEU A 572 11.82 -19.54 -9.61
CA LEU A 572 12.86 -20.57 -9.69
C LEU A 572 14.22 -19.86 -9.60
N GLN A 573 14.89 -20.05 -8.48
CA GLN A 573 16.20 -19.48 -8.22
C GLN A 573 17.29 -20.51 -8.55
N MET A 574 18.15 -20.15 -9.49
CA MET A 574 19.30 -20.93 -9.91
C MET A 574 20.58 -20.09 -9.80
N PRO A 575 21.77 -20.69 -9.65
CA PRO A 575 23.03 -19.95 -9.51
C PRO A 575 23.33 -19.04 -10.71
N TRP A 576 22.76 -19.34 -11.87
CA TRP A 576 23.06 -18.65 -13.13
C TRP A 576 21.91 -17.80 -13.67
N ILE A 577 20.65 -17.98 -13.20
CA ILE A 577 19.51 -17.15 -13.56
C ILE A 577 18.39 -17.32 -12.53
N ASN A 578 17.61 -16.29 -12.30
CA ASN A 578 16.34 -16.34 -11.61
C ASN A 578 15.21 -16.15 -12.61
N ILE A 579 14.22 -17.05 -12.60
CA ILE A 579 13.05 -17.02 -13.48
C ILE A 579 11.83 -16.88 -12.59
N SER A 580 11.02 -15.86 -12.78
CA SER A 580 9.76 -15.70 -12.06
C SER A 580 8.57 -15.64 -13.02
N TYR A 581 7.48 -16.29 -12.59
CA TYR A 581 6.19 -16.25 -13.23
C TYR A 581 5.17 -15.65 -12.29
N LEU A 582 4.41 -14.68 -12.79
CA LEU A 582 3.40 -13.94 -12.04
C LEU A 582 2.07 -14.06 -12.77
N LEU A 583 1.01 -14.43 -12.06
CA LEU A 583 -0.36 -14.51 -12.55
C LEU A 583 -1.25 -13.65 -11.66
N THR A 584 -2.07 -12.80 -12.25
CA THR A 584 -3.13 -12.06 -11.59
C THR A 584 -4.46 -12.42 -12.23
N VAL A 585 -5.42 -12.87 -11.44
CA VAL A 585 -6.78 -13.22 -11.88
C VAL A 585 -7.78 -12.32 -11.16
N VAL A 586 -8.64 -11.68 -11.91
CA VAL A 586 -9.72 -10.83 -11.38
C VAL A 586 -11.01 -11.24 -12.03
N GLY A 587 -12.02 -11.54 -11.22
CA GLY A 587 -13.35 -11.94 -11.68
C GLY A 587 -14.20 -10.80 -12.24
N ASP A 588 -15.39 -11.14 -12.68
CA ASP A 588 -16.38 -10.19 -13.19
C ASP A 588 -16.76 -9.17 -12.10
N ARG A 589 -16.98 -7.93 -12.52
CA ARG A 589 -17.34 -6.81 -11.66
C ARG A 589 -18.17 -5.79 -12.42
N TYR A 590 -18.78 -4.86 -11.73
CA TYR A 590 -19.63 -3.84 -12.34
C TYR A 590 -19.03 -2.45 -12.17
N ALA A 591 -19.23 -1.58 -13.14
CA ALA A 591 -18.75 -0.19 -13.13
C ALA A 591 -19.73 0.78 -12.43
N SER A 592 -20.97 0.35 -12.20
CA SER A 592 -22.08 1.16 -11.67
C SER A 592 -22.85 0.36 -10.63
N PRO A 593 -23.60 1.01 -9.70
CA PRO A 593 -24.39 0.32 -8.68
C PRO A 593 -25.38 -0.71 -9.20
N GLN A 594 -25.96 -0.52 -10.41
CA GLN A 594 -26.85 -1.50 -11.02
C GLN A 594 -26.05 -2.61 -11.70
N ASN A 595 -26.29 -3.87 -11.32
CA ASN A 595 -25.58 -5.05 -11.84
C ASN A 595 -26.23 -5.57 -13.14
N ILE A 596 -26.32 -4.72 -14.14
CA ILE A 596 -26.79 -5.04 -15.50
C ILE A 596 -25.61 -5.30 -16.44
N GLU A 597 -25.85 -6.02 -17.52
CA GLU A 597 -24.84 -6.39 -18.53
C GLU A 597 -24.08 -5.17 -19.08
N ARG A 598 -24.78 -4.08 -19.34
CA ARG A 598 -24.16 -2.82 -19.79
C ARG A 598 -23.07 -2.30 -18.84
N ASN A 599 -23.17 -2.58 -17.54
CA ASN A 599 -22.22 -2.13 -16.52
C ASN A 599 -21.16 -3.18 -16.21
N LEU A 600 -21.25 -4.37 -16.80
CA LEU A 600 -20.31 -5.45 -16.58
C LEU A 600 -18.90 -5.06 -17.09
N ILE A 601 -17.90 -5.44 -16.33
CA ILE A 601 -16.48 -5.43 -16.69
C ILE A 601 -16.01 -6.87 -16.59
N ASP A 602 -15.58 -7.42 -17.72
CA ASP A 602 -15.21 -8.82 -17.85
C ASP A 602 -14.00 -9.18 -16.98
N ARG A 603 -13.98 -10.43 -16.54
CA ARG A 603 -12.85 -11.05 -15.87
C ARG A 603 -11.60 -11.05 -16.75
N TYR A 604 -10.43 -11.09 -16.11
CA TYR A 604 -9.16 -11.23 -16.83
C TYR A 604 -8.14 -12.04 -16.04
N ALA A 605 -7.12 -12.57 -16.76
CA ALA A 605 -5.99 -13.28 -16.22
C ALA A 605 -4.70 -12.76 -16.88
N GLU A 606 -4.00 -11.84 -16.21
CA GLU A 606 -2.74 -11.28 -16.70
C GLU A 606 -1.57 -12.12 -16.22
N GLN A 607 -0.66 -12.45 -17.14
CA GLN A 607 0.51 -13.26 -16.90
C GLN A 607 1.78 -12.48 -17.24
N THR A 608 2.79 -12.56 -16.38
CA THR A 608 4.09 -11.90 -16.56
C THR A 608 5.21 -12.92 -16.28
N VAL A 609 6.25 -12.91 -17.10
CA VAL A 609 7.51 -13.63 -16.84
C VAL A 609 8.62 -12.62 -16.69
N SER A 610 9.46 -12.80 -15.66
CA SER A 610 10.66 -12.01 -15.46
C SER A 610 11.88 -12.91 -15.36
N LEU A 611 12.93 -12.52 -16.03
CA LEU A 611 14.24 -13.15 -16.03
C LEU A 611 15.23 -12.18 -15.43
N ASN A 612 16.01 -12.57 -14.44
CA ASN A 612 17.07 -11.70 -13.93
C ASN A 612 18.33 -12.50 -13.57
N ARG A 613 19.48 -11.85 -13.73
CA ARG A 613 20.78 -12.38 -13.34
C ARG A 613 21.66 -11.28 -12.78
N THR A 614 22.33 -11.59 -11.68
CA THR A 614 23.33 -10.74 -11.05
C THR A 614 24.72 -11.30 -11.31
N PHE A 615 25.62 -10.46 -11.79
CA PHE A 615 27.05 -10.72 -11.96
C PHE A 615 27.79 -9.93 -10.89
N THR A 616 28.71 -10.60 -10.19
CA THR A 616 29.52 -9.97 -9.14
C THR A 616 30.97 -9.88 -9.60
N PHE A 617 31.55 -8.68 -9.57
CA PHE A 617 32.92 -8.38 -9.99
C PHE A 617 33.64 -7.69 -8.82
N GLY A 618 34.31 -8.47 -7.99
CA GLY A 618 34.91 -7.95 -6.77
C GLY A 618 33.87 -7.26 -5.89
N SER A 619 33.95 -5.95 -5.75
CA SER A 619 33.07 -5.13 -4.94
C SER A 619 31.91 -4.50 -5.70
N CYS A 620 31.81 -4.76 -7.00
CA CYS A 620 30.72 -4.27 -7.86
C CYS A 620 29.77 -5.41 -8.21
N SER A 621 28.52 -5.08 -8.41
CA SER A 621 27.56 -6.02 -9.01
C SER A 621 26.78 -5.37 -10.15
N LEU A 622 26.48 -6.19 -11.16
CA LEU A 622 25.68 -5.81 -12.31
C LEU A 622 24.50 -6.78 -12.42
N ARG A 623 23.28 -6.28 -12.30
CA ARG A 623 22.07 -7.07 -12.50
C ARG A 623 21.41 -6.69 -13.82
N LEU A 624 21.14 -7.70 -14.62
CA LEU A 624 20.33 -7.62 -15.82
C LEU A 624 18.95 -8.18 -15.52
N GLN A 625 17.91 -7.52 -16.00
CA GLN A 625 16.53 -7.95 -15.89
C GLN A 625 15.81 -7.79 -17.21
N PHE A 626 14.92 -8.74 -17.54
CA PHE A 626 14.06 -8.67 -18.71
C PHE A 626 12.68 -9.23 -18.35
N ASP A 627 11.63 -8.47 -18.66
CA ASP A 627 10.25 -8.82 -18.35
C ASP A 627 9.41 -8.87 -19.62
N ILE A 628 8.53 -9.87 -19.68
CA ILE A 628 7.44 -9.99 -20.65
C ILE A 628 6.14 -9.86 -19.89
N ILE A 629 5.45 -8.75 -20.05
CA ILE A 629 4.22 -8.40 -19.34
C ILE A 629 3.05 -8.73 -20.26
N ASN A 630 1.94 -9.26 -19.70
CA ASN A 630 0.76 -9.70 -20.44
C ASN A 630 1.12 -10.65 -21.59
N ILE A 631 1.76 -11.79 -21.26
CA ILE A 631 2.24 -12.78 -22.25
C ILE A 631 1.10 -13.24 -23.17
N GLY A 632 -0.09 -13.44 -22.62
CA GLY A 632 -1.28 -13.84 -23.37
C GLY A 632 -1.78 -12.79 -24.35
N ASN A 633 -1.25 -11.55 -24.29
CA ASN A 633 -1.71 -10.41 -25.10
C ASN A 633 -3.24 -10.20 -25.00
N ILE A 634 -3.77 -10.37 -23.79
CA ILE A 634 -5.22 -10.22 -23.55
C ILE A 634 -5.59 -8.74 -23.54
N ASN A 635 -6.78 -8.42 -24.06
CA ASN A 635 -7.40 -7.11 -23.89
C ASN A 635 -8.26 -7.14 -22.63
N TYR A 636 -8.09 -6.19 -21.75
CA TYR A 636 -8.88 -6.08 -20.52
C TYR A 636 -8.92 -4.65 -20.03
N ASP A 637 -9.94 -4.35 -19.23
CA ASP A 637 -10.11 -3.09 -18.56
C ASP A 637 -9.99 -3.31 -17.03
N VAL A 638 -9.26 -2.45 -16.33
CA VAL A 638 -9.34 -2.35 -14.86
C VAL A 638 -10.48 -1.42 -14.48
N VAL A 639 -10.53 -0.26 -15.09
CA VAL A 639 -11.64 0.69 -15.04
C VAL A 639 -12.36 0.62 -16.38
N LYS A 640 -13.69 0.55 -16.37
CA LYS A 640 -14.50 0.38 -17.59
C LYS A 640 -14.18 1.48 -18.61
N TYR A 641 -13.97 1.09 -19.85
CA TYR A 641 -13.56 1.95 -20.95
C TYR A 641 -12.15 2.53 -20.85
N TYR A 642 -11.33 1.99 -19.96
CA TYR A 642 -9.90 2.32 -19.87
C TYR A 642 -9.11 1.06 -20.24
N PRO A 643 -8.90 0.79 -21.53
CA PRO A 643 -8.20 -0.40 -21.99
C PRO A 643 -6.76 -0.40 -21.45
N MET A 644 -6.33 -1.55 -20.96
CA MET A 644 -4.97 -1.76 -20.46
C MET A 644 -4.03 -2.16 -21.59
N PRO A 645 -2.71 -1.95 -21.44
CA PRO A 645 -1.72 -2.35 -22.44
C PRO A 645 -1.77 -3.85 -22.74
N GLY A 646 -1.66 -4.22 -24.00
CA GLY A 646 -1.41 -5.58 -24.45
C GLY A 646 -0.01 -6.05 -24.05
N ARG A 647 0.52 -7.09 -24.73
CA ARG A 647 1.86 -7.60 -24.46
C ARG A 647 2.90 -6.50 -24.57
N SER A 648 3.74 -6.39 -23.55
CA SER A 648 4.81 -5.41 -23.49
C SER A 648 6.11 -6.00 -22.93
N PHE A 649 7.22 -5.35 -23.23
CA PHE A 649 8.55 -5.77 -22.85
C PHE A 649 9.22 -4.67 -22.05
N ARG A 650 10.01 -5.07 -21.05
CA ARG A 650 10.77 -4.14 -20.21
C ARG A 650 12.13 -4.75 -19.90
N GLY A 651 13.18 -3.98 -20.09
CA GLY A 651 14.55 -4.32 -19.72
C GLY A 651 15.06 -3.42 -18.61
N GLY A 652 15.89 -3.95 -17.74
CA GLY A 652 16.55 -3.21 -16.66
C GLY A 652 18.02 -3.57 -16.51
N LEU A 653 18.84 -2.57 -16.27
CA LEU A 653 20.26 -2.69 -15.94
C LEU A 653 20.48 -1.99 -14.60
N VAL A 654 21.03 -2.70 -13.61
CA VAL A 654 21.33 -2.18 -12.27
C VAL A 654 22.80 -2.40 -11.97
N PHE A 655 23.52 -1.33 -11.73
CA PHE A 655 24.91 -1.34 -11.26
C PHE A 655 24.96 -0.91 -9.80
N ILE A 656 25.66 -1.67 -8.97
CA ILE A 656 25.85 -1.39 -7.53
C ILE A 656 27.34 -1.44 -7.23
N TYR A 657 27.83 -0.36 -6.60
CA TYR A 657 29.22 -0.21 -6.15
C TYR A 657 29.28 0.09 -4.66
#